data_726e068f86298afcf2537fe6e72c6066
#
_entry.id   726e068f86298afcf2537fe6e72c6066
#
_cell.length_a   1.000
_cell.length_b   1.000
_cell.length_c   1.000
_cell.angle_alpha   90.00
_cell.angle_beta   90.00
_cell.angle_gamma   90.00
#
_symmetry.space_group_name_H-M   'P 1'
#
loop_
_entity.id
_entity.type
_entity.pdbx_description
1 polymer ?
#
loop_
_entity_poly.entity_id
_entity_poly.type
_entity_poly.pdbx_seq_one_letter_code
_entity_poly.pdbx_strand_id
1 'polypeptide(L)'
;MADRSGDVPVISWRMSREARTTGKLGIDMDILQWMKGHHVFFDGGMGSLLQEKGLGAGELPETWNLLHPQVLVDIHKAYLRAGANIITTNTFGANALKYPSGGQWELEALVRAAVENGKRARKEYAWEERARGACAGEDDIPVFVALDLGPTGKLLKPLGDLDFERAVELYKEVICAGVQAGADLILIETMSDSMEVKAAVLAAKESCGLPVFATMAFDEKGKLLTGGNVESIVALLEGLRVDALGLNCGLGPVQMRSIAQKLLEVSSTQVIVNPNAGLPRSEGGKTVYDIDADRFAQEMETIARMGISMLGGCCGTTPVHIEKLVERCRDLPVERPERKHRTVISSYSQAVVLGKDPVIIGERINPTGKSKFKQALRDHDLEYILRQGVTQQDNGAHVLDVNVGLPEIDEPSMMEEVIRELQSVIDLPLQIDTASPRAMERALRCYNGKALVNSVNGKAEVMEAVFPLVAKYGGVVVGLCLDEDGIPETAEGRIQVAKKIIETAARFKIGPEDIILDGLCMTVSSDSKGALTTLETLRRVRDELHGKTILGVSNISFGLPQREIINAAFFTMALHDGLNAAIIDPNSEAMMRAYYSFRALSDLDARCGDYIGVYGNRQGLSLGATLSGKSGDLGGSKANGPGGTELAGGAGGGMSLSEGVIKGLKEAAQEAVKEALKTGLPLTIINEELIPALDVVGKGFEKGTVFLPQLLMSAEAAKSAFEVIKAHMDCSGQAQEPKGKVILATVKGDIHDIGKNIVKVLLENYGYQVIDLGKDVPPEKVVEAAVKDHVLVVGLSALMTTTVPSMEETIRQLRKEASWVKVMVGGAVLTKEYADTIGADRYCRDAMASVEFAGEVLGG
;
A
#
# COMPACT_ATOMS: atom_id res chain seq x y z
N MET A 1 14.66 -44.82 -6.37
CA MET A 1 15.07 -44.78 -7.78
C MET A 1 14.58 -43.49 -8.38
N ALA A 2 15.56 -42.73 -8.95
CA ALA A 2 15.45 -41.50 -9.75
C ALA A 2 15.07 -40.24 -9.02
N ASP A 3 16.09 -39.69 -8.44
CA ASP A 3 16.46 -38.30 -8.24
C ASP A 3 16.24 -37.46 -9.53
N ARG A 4 15.52 -36.34 -9.45
CA ARG A 4 15.54 -35.28 -10.44
C ARG A 4 15.59 -33.94 -9.72
N SER A 5 16.76 -33.66 -9.15
CA SER A 5 17.20 -32.29 -8.83
C SER A 5 17.57 -31.61 -10.15
N GLY A 6 16.66 -30.83 -10.70
CA GLY A 6 16.94 -29.93 -11.81
C GLY A 6 17.51 -28.62 -11.31
N ASP A 7 18.83 -28.54 -11.15
CA ASP A 7 19.55 -27.29 -11.02
C ASP A 7 19.36 -26.44 -12.28
N VAL A 8 18.59 -25.37 -12.17
CA VAL A 8 18.55 -24.29 -13.16
C VAL A 8 19.81 -23.45 -12.92
N PRO A 9 20.69 -23.31 -13.90
CA PRO A 9 21.91 -22.52 -13.72
C PRO A 9 21.53 -21.05 -13.48
N VAL A 10 21.94 -20.52 -12.32
CA VAL A 10 21.95 -19.10 -12.04
C VAL A 10 22.96 -18.46 -13.00
N ILE A 11 22.46 -17.95 -14.13
CA ILE A 11 23.26 -17.13 -15.03
C ILE A 11 23.47 -15.80 -14.32
N SER A 12 24.64 -15.58 -13.76
CA SER A 12 25.07 -14.32 -13.16
C SER A 12 25.24 -13.28 -14.27
N TRP A 13 24.18 -12.52 -14.55
CA TRP A 13 24.26 -11.35 -15.42
C TRP A 13 24.90 -10.18 -14.66
N ARG A 14 26.17 -10.28 -14.35
CA ARG A 14 27.02 -9.11 -14.13
C ARG A 14 27.42 -8.55 -15.51
N MET A 15 26.52 -7.87 -16.18
CA MET A 15 26.95 -6.92 -17.21
C MET A 15 27.49 -5.69 -16.46
N SER A 16 28.81 -5.62 -16.37
CA SER A 16 29.53 -4.45 -15.90
C SER A 16 29.11 -3.21 -16.70
N ARG A 17 29.04 -2.06 -16.04
CA ARG A 17 28.80 -0.72 -16.63
C ARG A 17 29.73 -0.37 -17.82
N GLU A 18 30.75 -1.19 -18.12
CA GLU A 18 31.78 -0.94 -19.11
C GLU A 18 31.49 -1.40 -20.56
N ALA A 19 30.35 -2.06 -20.82
CA ALA A 19 30.03 -2.61 -22.14
C ALA A 19 29.13 -1.71 -23.02
N ARG A 20 29.03 -0.40 -22.75
CA ARG A 20 28.27 0.56 -23.59
C ARG A 20 29.15 1.50 -24.39
N THR A 21 30.16 1.01 -25.02
CA THR A 21 30.94 1.80 -25.99
C THR A 21 30.77 1.24 -27.38
N THR A 22 29.73 1.68 -28.09
CA THR A 22 29.73 1.81 -29.59
C THR A 22 28.51 2.60 -30.03
N GLY A 23 28.72 3.88 -30.32
CA GLY A 23 27.72 4.73 -30.97
C GLY A 23 27.99 6.21 -30.69
N LYS A 24 29.06 6.78 -31.21
CA LYS A 24 29.34 8.22 -31.20
C LYS A 24 28.21 8.99 -31.88
N LEU A 25 27.23 9.45 -31.13
CA LEU A 25 26.29 10.50 -31.44
C LEU A 25 25.74 11.09 -30.12
N GLY A 26 26.32 12.20 -29.65
CA GLY A 26 25.80 13.00 -28.54
C GLY A 26 26.11 12.43 -27.15
N ILE A 27 26.41 13.26 -26.24
CA ILE A 27 26.79 13.12 -24.84
C ILE A 27 26.22 11.82 -24.20
N ASP A 28 27.09 10.92 -23.74
CA ASP A 28 26.81 9.73 -22.89
C ASP A 28 26.39 10.19 -21.48
N MET A 29 25.33 11.01 -21.36
CA MET A 29 24.86 11.54 -20.10
C MET A 29 23.78 10.63 -19.53
N ASP A 30 24.03 10.07 -18.34
CA ASP A 30 23.11 9.29 -17.55
C ASP A 30 21.99 10.21 -16.99
N ILE A 31 20.72 9.81 -17.08
CA ILE A 31 19.58 10.56 -16.53
C ILE A 31 19.79 10.87 -15.03
N LEU A 32 20.40 9.95 -14.27
CA LEU A 32 20.66 10.13 -12.85
C LEU A 32 21.70 11.23 -12.56
N GLN A 33 22.53 11.57 -13.54
CA GLN A 33 23.45 12.71 -13.47
C GLN A 33 22.74 14.00 -13.89
N TRP A 34 21.96 13.96 -14.97
CA TRP A 34 21.23 15.11 -15.49
C TRP A 34 20.26 15.70 -14.45
N MET A 35 19.44 14.86 -13.82
CA MET A 35 18.43 15.27 -12.84
C MET A 35 19.00 15.91 -11.57
N LYS A 36 20.31 15.86 -11.33
CA LYS A 36 20.95 16.49 -10.16
C LYS A 36 21.09 18.01 -10.27
N GLY A 37 21.03 18.54 -11.46
CA GLY A 37 21.28 19.98 -11.69
C GLY A 37 20.31 20.62 -12.68
N HIS A 38 19.39 19.87 -13.26
CA HIS A 38 18.46 20.35 -14.27
C HIS A 38 17.05 19.92 -13.98
N HIS A 39 16.09 20.72 -14.41
CA HIS A 39 14.71 20.26 -14.52
C HIS A 39 14.60 19.13 -15.53
N VAL A 40 13.77 18.14 -15.23
CA VAL A 40 13.47 17.03 -16.13
C VAL A 40 11.99 17.15 -16.53
N PHE A 41 11.74 17.25 -17.82
CA PHE A 41 10.40 17.36 -18.37
C PHE A 41 9.98 16.04 -19.01
N PHE A 42 8.87 15.49 -18.54
CA PHE A 42 8.21 14.36 -19.17
C PHE A 42 7.32 14.84 -20.32
N ASP A 43 6.94 13.95 -21.18
CA ASP A 43 5.87 14.16 -22.15
C ASP A 43 4.48 14.26 -21.47
N GLY A 44 3.43 14.12 -22.22
CA GLY A 44 2.05 14.25 -21.77
C GLY A 44 1.18 13.12 -22.25
N GLY A 45 -0.13 13.38 -22.33
CA GLY A 45 -1.14 12.37 -22.61
C GLY A 45 -0.99 11.67 -23.96
N MET A 46 -0.53 10.41 -23.96
CA MET A 46 -0.47 9.57 -25.17
C MET A 46 -1.87 9.14 -25.60
N GLY A 47 -2.67 8.56 -24.71
CA GLY A 47 -3.98 8.02 -25.03
C GLY A 47 -4.95 9.05 -25.60
N SER A 48 -4.98 10.27 -25.06
CA SER A 48 -5.82 11.37 -25.55
C SER A 48 -5.43 11.79 -26.97
N LEU A 49 -4.13 11.86 -27.28
CA LEU A 49 -3.66 12.18 -28.63
C LEU A 49 -3.96 11.07 -29.63
N LEU A 50 -3.86 9.79 -29.24
CA LEU A 50 -4.25 8.68 -30.09
C LEU A 50 -5.73 8.71 -30.43
N GLN A 51 -6.61 9.07 -29.49
CA GLN A 51 -8.03 9.27 -29.76
C GLN A 51 -8.29 10.42 -30.74
N GLU A 52 -7.58 11.53 -30.63
CA GLU A 52 -7.64 12.62 -31.61
C GLU A 52 -7.18 12.19 -33.01
N LYS A 53 -6.24 11.23 -33.07
CA LYS A 53 -5.74 10.66 -34.33
C LYS A 53 -6.60 9.53 -34.89
N GLY A 54 -7.69 9.16 -34.17
CA GLY A 54 -8.68 8.21 -34.68
C GLY A 54 -8.67 6.84 -34.01
N LEU A 55 -8.01 6.68 -32.85
CA LEU A 55 -8.14 5.47 -32.05
C LEU A 55 -9.61 5.28 -31.66
N GLY A 56 -10.21 4.17 -32.09
CA GLY A 56 -11.62 3.86 -31.86
C GLY A 56 -11.91 3.43 -30.41
N ALA A 57 -13.17 3.60 -29.99
CA ALA A 57 -13.60 3.11 -28.70
C ALA A 57 -13.46 1.58 -28.62
N GLY A 58 -12.78 1.08 -27.59
CA GLY A 58 -12.50 -0.35 -27.40
C GLY A 58 -11.32 -0.90 -28.23
N GLU A 59 -10.65 -0.06 -29.00
CA GLU A 59 -9.41 -0.42 -29.65
C GLU A 59 -8.25 -0.35 -28.65
N LEU A 60 -7.30 -1.29 -28.75
CA LEU A 60 -6.17 -1.39 -27.83
C LEU A 60 -5.04 -0.45 -28.27
N PRO A 61 -4.69 0.59 -27.49
CA PRO A 61 -3.71 1.59 -27.89
C PRO A 61 -2.35 1.01 -28.29
N GLU A 62 -1.90 -0.03 -27.58
CA GLU A 62 -0.58 -0.63 -27.79
C GLU A 62 -0.45 -1.31 -29.16
N THR A 63 -1.54 -1.71 -29.80
CA THR A 63 -1.53 -2.30 -31.15
C THR A 63 -1.08 -1.28 -32.22
N TRP A 64 -1.26 0.02 -31.94
CA TRP A 64 -0.84 1.09 -32.83
C TRP A 64 0.69 1.18 -32.97
N ASN A 65 1.44 0.60 -32.02
CA ASN A 65 2.89 0.49 -32.16
C ASN A 65 3.30 -0.24 -33.46
N LEU A 66 2.49 -1.21 -33.88
CA LEU A 66 2.69 -1.98 -35.11
C LEU A 66 1.82 -1.49 -36.27
N LEU A 67 0.56 -1.13 -36.02
CA LEU A 67 -0.38 -0.75 -37.07
C LEU A 67 -0.16 0.67 -37.59
N HIS A 68 0.17 1.61 -36.69
CA HIS A 68 0.31 3.03 -37.00
C HIS A 68 1.62 3.63 -36.45
N PRO A 69 2.80 3.01 -36.68
CA PRO A 69 4.07 3.41 -36.04
C PRO A 69 4.45 4.86 -36.33
N GLN A 70 4.08 5.38 -37.52
CA GLN A 70 4.36 6.77 -37.88
C GLN A 70 3.61 7.77 -36.99
N VAL A 71 2.35 7.44 -36.59
CA VAL A 71 1.56 8.30 -35.70
C VAL A 71 2.25 8.42 -34.33
N LEU A 72 2.77 7.29 -33.79
CA LEU A 72 3.49 7.29 -32.52
C LEU A 72 4.79 8.11 -32.64
N VAL A 73 5.57 7.90 -33.69
CA VAL A 73 6.79 8.68 -33.95
C VAL A 73 6.51 10.18 -34.02
N ASP A 74 5.42 10.58 -34.70
CA ASP A 74 5.06 11.99 -34.85
C ASP A 74 4.61 12.61 -33.51
N ILE A 75 3.89 11.86 -32.68
CA ILE A 75 3.50 12.28 -31.32
C ILE A 75 4.75 12.48 -30.46
N HIS A 76 5.64 11.49 -30.38
CA HIS A 76 6.89 11.61 -29.63
C HIS A 76 7.74 12.81 -30.09
N LYS A 77 7.85 13.00 -31.40
CA LYS A 77 8.56 14.18 -31.93
C LYS A 77 7.92 15.50 -31.56
N ALA A 78 6.58 15.54 -31.49
CA ALA A 78 5.87 16.74 -31.05
C ALA A 78 6.21 17.10 -29.60
N TYR A 79 6.25 16.11 -28.70
CA TYR A 79 6.67 16.33 -27.31
C TYR A 79 8.16 16.71 -27.18
N LEU A 80 9.03 16.09 -27.99
CA LEU A 80 10.44 16.49 -28.01
C LEU A 80 10.64 17.94 -28.46
N ARG A 81 9.90 18.39 -29.50
CA ARG A 81 9.90 19.79 -29.94
C ARG A 81 9.35 20.74 -28.86
N ALA A 82 8.41 20.28 -28.03
CA ALA A 82 7.90 21.01 -26.88
C ALA A 82 8.91 21.09 -25.71
N GLY A 83 10.05 20.38 -25.81
CA GLY A 83 11.13 20.42 -24.82
C GLY A 83 11.12 19.29 -23.79
N ALA A 84 10.36 18.22 -24.00
CA ALA A 84 10.41 17.04 -23.13
C ALA A 84 11.79 16.35 -23.18
N ASN A 85 12.30 15.97 -22.02
CA ASN A 85 13.53 15.18 -21.87
C ASN A 85 13.24 13.67 -21.88
N ILE A 86 12.08 13.27 -21.36
CA ILE A 86 11.65 11.88 -21.29
C ILE A 86 10.40 11.73 -22.13
N ILE A 87 10.43 10.77 -23.06
CA ILE A 87 9.26 10.30 -23.80
C ILE A 87 8.90 8.91 -23.34
N THR A 88 7.61 8.68 -23.06
CA THR A 88 7.08 7.41 -22.55
C THR A 88 6.63 6.52 -23.70
N THR A 89 7.01 5.25 -23.69
CA THR A 89 6.56 4.29 -24.72
C THR A 89 5.07 4.04 -24.62
N ASN A 90 4.40 3.75 -25.73
CA ASN A 90 2.98 3.37 -25.72
C ASN A 90 2.82 1.91 -25.27
N THR A 91 3.11 1.64 -23.98
CA THR A 91 3.09 0.30 -23.35
C THR A 91 2.37 0.27 -21.99
N PHE A 92 1.68 1.33 -21.62
CA PHE A 92 1.00 1.48 -20.33
C PHE A 92 0.17 0.24 -19.92
N GLY A 93 -0.68 -0.27 -20.81
CA GLY A 93 -1.52 -1.45 -20.56
C GLY A 93 -0.93 -2.76 -21.11
N ALA A 94 0.33 -2.78 -21.54
CA ALA A 94 0.95 -3.97 -22.11
C ALA A 94 1.29 -5.00 -21.03
N ASN A 95 0.54 -6.10 -20.97
CA ASN A 95 0.83 -7.23 -20.10
C ASN A 95 0.22 -8.52 -20.66
N ALA A 96 0.68 -9.69 -20.21
CA ALA A 96 0.23 -10.98 -20.72
C ALA A 96 -1.23 -11.35 -20.34
N LEU A 97 -1.87 -10.62 -19.41
CA LEU A 97 -3.31 -10.77 -19.14
C LEU A 97 -4.16 -10.16 -20.25
N LYS A 98 -3.66 -9.08 -20.87
CA LYS A 98 -4.30 -8.38 -21.99
C LYS A 98 -3.86 -8.96 -23.34
N TYR A 99 -2.62 -9.41 -23.45
CA TYR A 99 -2.01 -9.98 -24.66
C TYR A 99 -1.48 -11.39 -24.38
N PRO A 100 -2.37 -12.41 -24.27
CA PRO A 100 -1.96 -13.76 -23.95
C PRO A 100 -1.15 -14.39 -25.10
N SER A 101 -0.19 -15.25 -24.75
CA SER A 101 0.63 -15.98 -25.71
C SER A 101 -0.24 -16.81 -26.67
N GLY A 102 0.08 -16.76 -27.96
CA GLY A 102 -0.72 -17.40 -29.02
C GLY A 102 -1.99 -16.64 -29.39
N GLY A 103 -2.19 -15.43 -28.84
CA GLY A 103 -3.26 -14.52 -29.23
C GLY A 103 -3.00 -13.85 -30.59
N GLN A 104 -3.85 -12.89 -30.96
CA GLN A 104 -3.71 -12.13 -32.21
C GLN A 104 -2.43 -11.27 -32.22
N TRP A 105 -1.98 -10.82 -31.04
CA TRP A 105 -0.85 -9.92 -30.85
C TRP A 105 0.17 -10.53 -29.90
N GLU A 106 1.43 -10.58 -30.33
CA GLU A 106 2.52 -11.03 -29.45
C GLU A 106 3.02 -9.86 -28.59
N LEU A 107 2.97 -10.01 -27.27
CA LEU A 107 3.34 -8.97 -26.30
C LEU A 107 4.76 -8.42 -26.55
N GLU A 108 5.73 -9.31 -26.74
CA GLU A 108 7.13 -8.91 -27.00
C GLU A 108 7.25 -8.03 -28.25
N ALA A 109 6.52 -8.35 -29.32
CA ALA A 109 6.55 -7.56 -30.57
C ALA A 109 5.96 -6.16 -30.37
N LEU A 110 4.86 -6.03 -29.60
CA LEU A 110 4.23 -4.74 -29.26
C LEU A 110 5.19 -3.86 -28.46
N VAL A 111 5.81 -4.41 -27.42
CA VAL A 111 6.74 -3.68 -26.54
C VAL A 111 8.01 -3.28 -27.31
N ARG A 112 8.60 -4.18 -28.08
CA ARG A 112 9.75 -3.90 -28.91
C ARG A 112 9.46 -2.75 -29.90
N ALA A 113 8.34 -2.82 -30.62
CA ALA A 113 7.93 -1.79 -31.56
C ALA A 113 7.74 -0.42 -30.86
N ALA A 114 7.17 -0.39 -29.67
CA ALA A 114 6.98 0.84 -28.90
C ALA A 114 8.32 1.52 -28.57
N VAL A 115 9.30 0.76 -28.06
CA VAL A 115 10.65 1.29 -27.78
C VAL A 115 11.36 1.73 -29.08
N GLU A 116 11.25 0.97 -30.16
CA GLU A 116 11.82 1.31 -31.45
C GLU A 116 11.20 2.59 -32.03
N ASN A 117 9.87 2.81 -31.87
CA ASN A 117 9.20 4.04 -32.29
C ASN A 117 9.74 5.25 -31.50
N GLY A 118 9.90 5.15 -30.18
CA GLY A 118 10.49 6.20 -29.36
C GLY A 118 11.94 6.51 -29.75
N LYS A 119 12.77 5.49 -29.95
CA LYS A 119 14.17 5.66 -30.44
C LYS A 119 14.25 6.27 -31.83
N ARG A 120 13.32 5.88 -32.69
CA ARG A 120 13.20 6.46 -34.04
C ARG A 120 12.83 7.93 -33.96
N ALA A 121 11.87 8.29 -33.13
CA ALA A 121 11.46 9.68 -32.89
C ALA A 121 12.63 10.53 -32.38
N ARG A 122 13.38 10.04 -31.37
CA ARG A 122 14.61 10.67 -30.87
C ARG A 122 15.65 10.91 -31.96
N LYS A 123 15.90 9.90 -32.80
CA LYS A 123 16.88 9.99 -33.91
C LYS A 123 16.45 10.99 -34.97
N GLU A 124 15.19 10.96 -35.39
CA GLU A 124 14.63 11.89 -36.39
C GLU A 124 14.65 13.33 -35.87
N TYR A 125 14.25 13.54 -34.61
CA TYR A 125 14.29 14.84 -33.95
C TYR A 125 15.70 15.42 -33.90
N ALA A 126 16.67 14.64 -33.43
CA ALA A 126 18.07 15.07 -33.38
C ALA A 126 18.64 15.44 -34.79
N TRP A 127 18.21 14.73 -35.84
CA TRP A 127 18.59 15.06 -37.20
C TRP A 127 17.96 16.38 -37.70
N GLU A 128 16.68 16.60 -37.40
CA GLU A 128 15.96 17.83 -37.74
C GLU A 128 16.56 19.06 -37.05
N GLU A 129 16.90 18.98 -35.75
CA GLU A 129 17.52 20.08 -35.00
C GLU A 129 18.89 20.45 -35.58
N ARG A 130 19.71 19.45 -35.93
CA ARG A 130 20.99 19.70 -36.63
C ARG A 130 20.81 20.36 -37.99
N ALA A 131 19.81 19.96 -38.77
CA ALA A 131 19.47 20.57 -40.05
C ALA A 131 19.03 22.02 -39.94
N ARG A 132 18.47 22.42 -38.80
CA ARG A 132 18.07 23.78 -38.45
C ARG A 132 19.25 24.66 -37.99
N GLY A 133 20.46 24.08 -37.85
CA GLY A 133 21.67 24.82 -37.46
C GLY A 133 21.90 24.84 -35.94
N ALA A 134 21.19 24.00 -35.15
CA ALA A 134 21.56 23.76 -33.78
C ALA A 134 22.91 23.02 -33.78
N CYS A 135 23.97 23.71 -33.37
CA CYS A 135 25.31 23.13 -33.27
C CYS A 135 25.34 22.08 -32.19
N ALA A 136 25.99 20.95 -32.44
CA ALA A 136 26.34 19.99 -31.39
C ALA A 136 27.31 20.67 -30.41
N GLY A 137 26.80 21.24 -29.32
CA GLY A 137 27.54 21.89 -28.27
C GLY A 137 27.28 21.22 -26.89
N GLU A 138 27.97 21.68 -25.87
CA GLU A 138 27.75 21.23 -24.46
C GLU A 138 26.30 21.46 -23.95
N ASP A 139 25.48 22.16 -24.74
CA ASP A 139 24.09 22.51 -24.42
C ASP A 139 23.06 21.56 -25.08
N ASP A 140 23.45 20.44 -25.66
CA ASP A 140 22.52 19.46 -26.22
C ASP A 140 21.65 18.85 -25.08
N ILE A 141 20.36 19.17 -25.04
CA ILE A 141 19.40 18.65 -24.06
C ILE A 141 19.25 17.13 -24.27
N PRO A 142 19.56 16.29 -23.27
CA PRO A 142 19.47 14.85 -23.42
C PRO A 142 18.01 14.39 -23.52
N VAL A 143 17.78 13.38 -24.35
CA VAL A 143 16.47 12.75 -24.55
C VAL A 143 16.54 11.27 -24.18
N PHE A 144 15.60 10.81 -23.37
CA PHE A 144 15.50 9.44 -22.87
C PHE A 144 14.17 8.82 -23.28
N VAL A 145 14.21 7.52 -23.58
CA VAL A 145 13.02 6.70 -23.87
C VAL A 145 12.71 5.85 -22.64
N ALA A 146 11.65 6.18 -21.93
CA ALA A 146 11.16 5.45 -20.77
C ALA A 146 10.26 4.29 -21.20
N LEU A 147 10.57 3.08 -20.73
CA LEU A 147 9.62 1.97 -20.82
C LEU A 147 8.50 2.22 -19.80
N ASP A 148 7.31 2.46 -20.29
CA ASP A 148 6.14 2.79 -19.49
C ASP A 148 5.40 1.52 -19.06
N LEU A 149 5.13 1.41 -17.75
CA LEU A 149 4.46 0.29 -17.10
C LEU A 149 3.32 0.80 -16.22
N GLY A 150 2.09 0.56 -16.63
CA GLY A 150 0.90 0.82 -15.82
C GLY A 150 0.47 -0.39 -14.97
N PRO A 151 -0.62 -0.25 -14.20
CA PRO A 151 -1.16 -1.34 -13.41
C PRO A 151 -1.71 -2.50 -14.28
N THR A 152 -1.69 -3.71 -13.74
CA THR A 152 -2.20 -4.92 -14.42
C THR A 152 -3.72 -4.91 -14.61
N GLY A 153 -4.42 -4.05 -13.88
CA GLY A 153 -5.89 -4.02 -13.84
C GLY A 153 -6.49 -5.09 -12.92
N LYS A 154 -5.66 -5.73 -12.09
CA LYS A 154 -6.06 -6.75 -11.11
C LYS A 154 -5.59 -6.37 -9.72
N LEU A 155 -6.38 -6.69 -8.68
CA LEU A 155 -5.92 -6.66 -7.31
C LEU A 155 -5.12 -7.92 -6.99
N LEU A 156 -4.05 -7.73 -6.21
CA LEU A 156 -3.25 -8.84 -5.69
C LEU A 156 -3.94 -9.47 -4.47
N LYS A 157 -3.66 -10.76 -4.22
CA LYS A 157 -4.09 -11.43 -2.98
C LYS A 157 -3.54 -10.69 -1.74
N PRO A 158 -4.30 -10.61 -0.64
CA PRO A 158 -5.61 -11.25 -0.41
C PRO A 158 -6.81 -10.45 -0.98
N LEU A 159 -6.62 -9.25 -1.51
CA LEU A 159 -7.70 -8.35 -1.96
C LEU A 159 -8.33 -8.77 -3.29
N GLY A 160 -7.60 -9.49 -4.13
CA GLY A 160 -8.02 -9.97 -5.43
C GLY A 160 -7.56 -11.39 -5.71
N ASP A 161 -7.54 -11.76 -6.98
CA ASP A 161 -7.21 -13.11 -7.46
C ASP A 161 -5.76 -13.25 -7.96
N LEU A 162 -5.01 -12.17 -8.12
CA LEU A 162 -3.66 -12.20 -8.67
C LEU A 162 -2.62 -12.50 -7.58
N ASP A 163 -1.83 -13.56 -7.79
CA ASP A 163 -0.68 -13.87 -6.93
C ASP A 163 0.45 -12.86 -7.13
N PHE A 164 1.16 -12.52 -6.04
CA PHE A 164 2.28 -11.59 -6.08
C PHE A 164 3.38 -12.01 -7.06
N GLU A 165 3.78 -13.29 -7.03
CA GLU A 165 4.81 -13.81 -7.94
C GLU A 165 4.35 -13.74 -9.40
N ARG A 166 3.06 -14.02 -9.66
CA ARG A 166 2.52 -13.88 -11.01
C ARG A 166 2.54 -12.41 -11.48
N ALA A 167 2.25 -11.45 -10.60
CA ALA A 167 2.40 -10.04 -10.93
C ALA A 167 3.86 -9.68 -11.26
N VAL A 168 4.82 -10.16 -10.47
CA VAL A 168 6.26 -9.96 -10.74
C VAL A 168 6.63 -10.53 -12.11
N GLU A 169 6.16 -11.74 -12.47
CA GLU A 169 6.40 -12.35 -13.79
C GLU A 169 5.82 -11.52 -14.94
N LEU A 170 4.56 -11.04 -14.79
CA LEU A 170 3.90 -10.20 -15.79
C LEU A 170 4.72 -8.94 -16.11
N TYR A 171 5.23 -8.28 -15.08
CA TYR A 171 6.10 -7.12 -15.27
C TYR A 171 7.46 -7.49 -15.87
N LYS A 172 8.06 -8.62 -15.46
CA LYS A 172 9.33 -9.10 -16.03
C LYS A 172 9.24 -9.36 -17.53
N GLU A 173 8.15 -9.93 -18.02
CA GLU A 173 7.94 -10.18 -19.44
C GLU A 173 8.06 -8.88 -20.26
N VAL A 174 7.38 -7.79 -19.83
CA VAL A 174 7.42 -6.48 -20.49
C VAL A 174 8.79 -5.82 -20.33
N ILE A 175 9.35 -5.84 -19.14
CA ILE A 175 10.64 -5.20 -18.83
C ILE A 175 11.76 -5.85 -19.67
N CYS A 176 11.82 -7.19 -19.73
CA CYS A 176 12.83 -7.88 -20.53
C CYS A 176 12.76 -7.52 -22.00
N ALA A 177 11.55 -7.45 -22.58
CA ALA A 177 11.35 -7.06 -23.96
C ALA A 177 11.79 -5.59 -24.22
N GLY A 178 11.40 -4.67 -23.35
CA GLY A 178 11.74 -3.24 -23.45
C GLY A 178 13.24 -2.96 -23.28
N VAL A 179 13.88 -3.63 -22.31
CA VAL A 179 15.33 -3.52 -22.07
C VAL A 179 16.13 -4.05 -23.27
N GLN A 180 15.72 -5.20 -23.82
CA GLN A 180 16.35 -5.75 -25.04
C GLN A 180 16.17 -4.84 -26.25
N ALA A 181 15.04 -4.14 -26.37
CA ALA A 181 14.80 -3.14 -27.40
C ALA A 181 15.61 -1.84 -27.17
N GLY A 182 16.17 -1.64 -25.99
CA GLY A 182 17.08 -0.54 -25.64
C GLY A 182 16.37 0.68 -25.07
N ALA A 183 15.42 0.49 -24.17
CA ALA A 183 14.88 1.54 -23.30
C ALA A 183 15.98 2.11 -22.38
N ASP A 184 15.92 3.37 -22.03
CA ASP A 184 16.92 4.06 -21.22
C ASP A 184 16.62 4.00 -19.72
N LEU A 185 15.34 3.93 -19.32
CA LEU A 185 14.86 3.81 -17.95
C LEU A 185 13.51 3.08 -17.92
N ILE A 186 13.12 2.65 -16.71
CA ILE A 186 11.81 2.07 -16.43
C ILE A 186 10.96 3.12 -15.69
N LEU A 187 9.77 3.42 -16.22
CA LEU A 187 8.75 4.24 -15.57
C LEU A 187 7.58 3.34 -15.17
N ILE A 188 7.33 3.24 -13.89
CA ILE A 188 6.18 2.55 -13.30
C ILE A 188 5.21 3.64 -12.88
N GLU A 189 4.07 3.78 -13.57
CA GLU A 189 3.21 4.93 -13.33
C GLU A 189 1.74 4.57 -13.03
N THR A 190 1.03 5.54 -12.44
CA THR A 190 -0.42 5.46 -12.16
C THR A 190 -0.79 4.30 -11.24
N MET A 191 0.14 3.89 -10.36
CA MET A 191 -0.10 2.79 -9.44
C MET A 191 -1.02 3.21 -8.31
N SER A 192 -2.06 2.40 -8.05
CA SER A 192 -3.05 2.62 -6.99
C SER A 192 -2.94 1.63 -5.82
N ASP A 193 -2.02 0.68 -5.94
CA ASP A 193 -1.76 -0.37 -4.95
C ASP A 193 -0.27 -0.45 -4.61
N SER A 194 0.04 -0.39 -3.31
CA SER A 194 1.41 -0.50 -2.78
C SER A 194 2.04 -1.87 -3.03
N MET A 195 1.25 -2.94 -3.02
CA MET A 195 1.76 -4.29 -3.28
C MET A 195 2.08 -4.49 -4.76
N GLU A 196 1.26 -3.92 -5.65
CA GLU A 196 1.47 -3.98 -7.09
C GLU A 196 2.71 -3.18 -7.52
N VAL A 197 2.87 -1.93 -7.01
CA VAL A 197 4.08 -1.15 -7.33
C VAL A 197 5.34 -1.86 -6.81
N LYS A 198 5.28 -2.52 -5.65
CA LYS A 198 6.40 -3.34 -5.14
C LYS A 198 6.73 -4.48 -6.11
N ALA A 199 5.73 -5.19 -6.63
CA ALA A 199 5.94 -6.27 -7.61
C ALA A 199 6.64 -5.74 -8.87
N ALA A 200 6.18 -4.60 -9.40
CA ALA A 200 6.78 -3.96 -10.58
C ALA A 200 8.22 -3.49 -10.33
N VAL A 201 8.49 -2.85 -9.18
CA VAL A 201 9.86 -2.42 -8.81
C VAL A 201 10.80 -3.61 -8.64
N LEU A 202 10.35 -4.68 -7.96
CA LEU A 202 11.17 -5.90 -7.82
C LEU A 202 11.42 -6.56 -9.17
N ALA A 203 10.40 -6.64 -10.03
CA ALA A 203 10.56 -7.14 -11.40
C ALA A 203 11.65 -6.36 -12.15
N ALA A 204 11.66 -5.01 -12.06
CA ALA A 204 12.66 -4.16 -12.67
C ALA A 204 14.07 -4.40 -12.09
N LYS A 205 14.19 -4.37 -10.76
CA LYS A 205 15.50 -4.54 -10.06
C LYS A 205 16.08 -5.96 -10.24
N GLU A 206 15.25 -6.98 -10.41
CA GLU A 206 15.67 -8.36 -10.66
C GLU A 206 16.02 -8.61 -12.14
N SER A 207 15.49 -7.80 -13.09
CA SER A 207 15.66 -8.01 -14.53
C SER A 207 16.73 -7.15 -15.16
N CYS A 208 17.01 -5.95 -14.62
CA CYS A 208 17.96 -5.03 -15.25
C CYS A 208 18.60 -4.07 -14.25
N GLY A 209 19.59 -3.30 -14.72
CA GLY A 209 20.25 -2.23 -13.97
C GLY A 209 19.88 -0.82 -14.43
N LEU A 210 18.76 -0.65 -15.14
CA LEU A 210 18.28 0.66 -15.57
C LEU A 210 17.73 1.45 -14.38
N PRO A 211 17.72 2.80 -14.45
CA PRO A 211 17.01 3.63 -13.50
C PRO A 211 15.54 3.25 -13.43
N VAL A 212 14.96 3.28 -12.22
CA VAL A 212 13.55 2.95 -11.96
C VAL A 212 12.87 4.15 -11.33
N PHE A 213 11.87 4.70 -12.00
CA PHE A 213 11.01 5.76 -11.51
C PHE A 213 9.63 5.18 -11.22
N ALA A 214 8.99 5.63 -10.13
CA ALA A 214 7.69 5.12 -9.74
C ALA A 214 6.75 6.25 -9.31
N THR A 215 5.55 6.32 -9.91
CA THR A 215 4.52 7.28 -9.55
C THR A 215 3.20 6.62 -9.18
N MET A 216 2.51 7.21 -8.22
CA MET A 216 1.27 6.71 -7.65
C MET A 216 0.10 7.63 -8.01
N ALA A 217 -1.09 7.04 -8.11
CA ALA A 217 -2.34 7.77 -8.26
C ALA A 217 -3.03 7.91 -6.90
N PHE A 218 -2.96 9.11 -6.32
CA PHE A 218 -3.61 9.44 -5.06
C PHE A 218 -4.96 10.11 -5.30
N ASP A 219 -5.87 9.98 -4.32
CA ASP A 219 -7.07 10.80 -4.22
C ASP A 219 -6.74 12.21 -3.68
N GLU A 220 -7.71 13.11 -3.63
CA GLU A 220 -7.54 14.48 -3.11
C GLU A 220 -7.10 14.55 -1.63
N LYS A 221 -7.30 13.46 -0.87
CA LYS A 221 -6.87 13.35 0.53
C LYS A 221 -5.44 12.80 0.67
N GLY A 222 -4.79 12.44 -0.44
CA GLY A 222 -3.46 11.81 -0.47
C GLY A 222 -3.48 10.35 -0.06
N LYS A 223 -4.55 9.61 -0.41
CA LYS A 223 -4.71 8.18 -0.18
C LYS A 223 -4.76 7.40 -1.48
N LEU A 224 -4.19 6.21 -1.47
CA LEU A 224 -4.36 5.23 -2.55
C LEU A 224 -5.68 4.47 -2.42
N LEU A 225 -6.10 3.82 -3.48
CA LEU A 225 -7.28 2.93 -3.48
C LEU A 225 -7.21 1.87 -2.38
N THR A 226 -6.04 1.28 -2.14
CA THR A 226 -5.80 0.26 -1.11
C THR A 226 -5.50 0.84 0.28
N GLY A 227 -5.58 2.16 0.46
CA GLY A 227 -5.46 2.84 1.76
C GLY A 227 -4.10 3.47 2.04
N GLY A 228 -3.08 3.21 1.23
CA GLY A 228 -1.74 3.78 1.39
C GLY A 228 -1.74 5.30 1.46
N ASN A 229 -0.97 5.88 2.37
CA ASN A 229 -0.76 7.33 2.46
C ASN A 229 0.62 7.72 1.90
N VAL A 230 0.84 9.02 1.75
CA VAL A 230 2.10 9.55 1.21
C VAL A 230 3.32 9.04 1.99
N GLU A 231 3.25 9.04 3.31
CA GLU A 231 4.34 8.64 4.19
C GLU A 231 4.67 7.14 4.05
N SER A 232 3.65 6.26 3.99
CA SER A 232 3.86 4.81 3.84
C SER A 232 4.42 4.47 2.46
N ILE A 233 3.98 5.17 1.42
CA ILE A 233 4.45 4.96 0.05
C ILE A 233 5.90 5.45 -0.12
N VAL A 234 6.23 6.61 0.42
CA VAL A 234 7.62 7.10 0.39
C VAL A 234 8.54 6.12 1.12
N ALA A 235 8.15 5.65 2.31
CA ALA A 235 8.94 4.66 3.06
C ALA A 235 9.15 3.37 2.24
N LEU A 236 8.11 2.85 1.57
CA LEU A 236 8.20 1.68 0.72
C LEU A 236 9.14 1.90 -0.48
N LEU A 237 8.90 2.97 -1.27
CA LEU A 237 9.63 3.21 -2.50
C LEU A 237 11.10 3.58 -2.26
N GLU A 238 11.40 4.36 -1.22
CA GLU A 238 12.78 4.64 -0.79
C GLU A 238 13.46 3.38 -0.26
N GLY A 239 12.74 2.54 0.50
CA GLY A 239 13.23 1.22 0.91
C GLY A 239 13.60 0.35 -0.29
N LEU A 240 12.77 0.30 -1.30
CA LEU A 240 13.04 -0.39 -2.58
C LEU A 240 14.08 0.33 -3.46
N ARG A 241 14.53 1.52 -3.04
CA ARG A 241 15.59 2.31 -3.74
C ARG A 241 15.22 2.65 -5.16
N VAL A 242 14.02 3.15 -5.40
CA VAL A 242 13.68 3.78 -6.67
C VAL A 242 14.51 5.06 -6.86
N ASP A 243 14.81 5.42 -8.10
CA ASP A 243 15.68 6.57 -8.39
C ASP A 243 14.91 7.89 -8.43
N ALA A 244 13.58 7.83 -8.64
CA ALA A 244 12.64 8.93 -8.45
C ALA A 244 11.27 8.36 -8.09
N LEU A 245 10.49 9.13 -7.32
CA LEU A 245 9.13 8.76 -6.91
C LEU A 245 8.18 9.95 -7.07
N GLY A 246 6.89 9.72 -7.08
CA GLY A 246 5.96 10.85 -7.19
C GLY A 246 4.51 10.47 -7.38
N LEU A 247 3.81 11.35 -8.07
CA LEU A 247 2.38 11.18 -8.34
C LEU A 247 2.05 11.58 -9.78
N ASN A 248 1.09 10.89 -10.36
CA ASN A 248 0.57 11.23 -11.69
C ASN A 248 -0.91 10.84 -11.81
N CYS A 249 -1.57 11.38 -12.81
CA CYS A 249 -2.96 11.08 -13.18
C CYS A 249 -3.99 11.33 -12.05
N GLY A 250 -5.27 11.10 -12.32
CA GLY A 250 -6.38 11.23 -11.37
C GLY A 250 -6.78 12.67 -11.03
N LEU A 251 -5.83 13.54 -10.80
CA LEU A 251 -6.00 14.91 -10.32
C LEU A 251 -5.38 15.93 -11.27
N GLY A 252 -5.87 17.18 -11.20
CA GLY A 252 -5.24 18.34 -11.83
C GLY A 252 -4.13 18.95 -10.98
N PRO A 253 -3.35 19.91 -11.52
CA PRO A 253 -2.20 20.48 -10.82
C PRO A 253 -2.56 21.20 -9.52
N VAL A 254 -3.77 21.79 -9.43
CA VAL A 254 -4.23 22.50 -8.23
C VAL A 254 -4.43 21.53 -7.07
N GLN A 255 -5.11 20.39 -7.32
CA GLN A 255 -5.36 19.37 -6.31
C GLN A 255 -4.07 18.64 -5.90
N MET A 256 -3.16 18.40 -6.84
CA MET A 256 -1.89 17.72 -6.54
C MET A 256 -0.94 18.53 -5.67
N ARG A 257 -1.09 19.86 -5.56
CA ARG A 257 -0.18 20.73 -4.83
C ARG A 257 0.03 20.33 -3.37
N SER A 258 -1.05 20.05 -2.65
CA SER A 258 -0.97 19.64 -1.23
C SER A 258 -0.27 18.29 -1.03
N ILE A 259 -0.47 17.35 -1.96
CA ILE A 259 0.16 16.04 -1.94
C ILE A 259 1.65 16.17 -2.30
N ALA A 260 1.97 16.97 -3.32
CA ALA A 260 3.34 17.28 -3.72
C ALA A 260 4.14 17.91 -2.57
N GLN A 261 3.52 18.81 -1.80
CA GLN A 261 4.14 19.39 -0.61
C GLN A 261 4.45 18.32 0.44
N LYS A 262 3.52 17.43 0.74
CA LYS A 262 3.76 16.32 1.67
C LYS A 262 4.87 15.39 1.20
N LEU A 263 4.94 15.09 -0.12
CA LEU A 263 6.03 14.32 -0.69
C LEU A 263 7.38 14.98 -0.43
N LEU A 264 7.51 16.30 -0.66
CA LEU A 264 8.74 17.05 -0.39
C LEU A 264 9.13 17.06 1.11
N GLU A 265 8.14 17.09 2.00
CA GLU A 265 8.37 17.07 3.45
C GLU A 265 8.98 15.75 3.94
N VAL A 266 8.62 14.63 3.31
CA VAL A 266 8.99 13.29 3.80
C VAL A 266 9.99 12.55 2.92
N SER A 267 10.10 12.88 1.62
CA SER A 267 11.00 12.20 0.68
C SER A 267 12.41 12.76 0.70
N SER A 268 13.39 11.86 0.63
CA SER A 268 14.81 12.13 0.35
C SER A 268 15.16 11.89 -1.11
N THR A 269 14.18 11.43 -1.91
CA THR A 269 14.32 11.06 -3.32
C THR A 269 13.67 12.12 -4.20
N GLN A 270 14.13 12.30 -5.43
CA GLN A 270 13.55 13.24 -6.39
C GLN A 270 12.06 12.97 -6.61
N VAL A 271 11.26 14.05 -6.64
CA VAL A 271 9.81 13.98 -6.73
C VAL A 271 9.33 14.30 -8.15
N ILE A 272 8.49 13.42 -8.72
CA ILE A 272 7.83 13.56 -10.02
C ILE A 272 6.40 14.03 -9.82
N VAL A 273 5.95 15.01 -10.62
CA VAL A 273 4.55 15.47 -10.63
C VAL A 273 4.05 15.60 -12.07
N ASN A 274 3.16 14.68 -12.49
CA ASN A 274 2.58 14.65 -13.83
C ASN A 274 1.04 14.68 -13.73
N PRO A 275 0.39 15.85 -13.57
CA PRO A 275 -1.06 15.96 -13.43
C PRO A 275 -1.80 15.84 -14.76
N ASN A 276 -3.10 15.58 -14.69
CA ASN A 276 -4.00 15.76 -15.81
C ASN A 276 -4.18 17.25 -16.16
N ALA A 277 -4.65 17.57 -17.37
CA ALA A 277 -5.04 18.93 -17.75
C ALA A 277 -6.35 19.37 -17.06
N GLY A 278 -6.52 19.07 -15.78
CA GLY A 278 -7.72 19.24 -15.00
C GLY A 278 -8.59 18.00 -14.93
N LEU A 279 -9.87 18.16 -14.64
CA LEU A 279 -10.81 17.06 -14.55
C LEU A 279 -11.47 16.77 -15.90
N PRO A 280 -11.72 15.50 -16.26
CA PRO A 280 -12.36 15.15 -17.52
C PRO A 280 -13.81 15.62 -17.56
N ARG A 281 -14.27 16.14 -18.72
CA ARG A 281 -15.65 16.48 -19.03
C ARG A 281 -16.05 15.87 -20.37
N SER A 282 -17.32 15.58 -20.57
CA SER A 282 -17.85 15.17 -21.88
C SER A 282 -18.43 16.37 -22.61
N GLU A 283 -17.90 16.65 -23.79
CA GLU A 283 -18.48 17.65 -24.71
C GLU A 283 -18.65 17.02 -26.09
N GLY A 284 -19.91 16.87 -26.54
CA GLY A 284 -20.22 16.28 -27.84
C GLY A 284 -19.72 14.84 -28.02
N GLY A 285 -19.71 14.02 -26.96
CA GLY A 285 -19.22 12.63 -26.99
C GLY A 285 -17.70 12.49 -27.01
N LYS A 286 -16.95 13.58 -26.72
CA LYS A 286 -15.48 13.58 -26.57
C LYS A 286 -15.10 13.96 -25.16
N THR A 287 -14.11 13.29 -24.62
CA THR A 287 -13.50 13.69 -23.34
C THR A 287 -12.66 14.94 -23.55
N VAL A 288 -13.01 16.04 -22.87
CA VAL A 288 -12.25 17.29 -22.82
C VAL A 288 -11.84 17.58 -21.40
N TYR A 289 -10.77 18.35 -21.24
CA TYR A 289 -10.23 18.72 -19.94
C TYR A 289 -10.37 20.21 -19.72
N ASP A 290 -10.55 20.65 -18.47
CA ASP A 290 -10.99 22.00 -18.13
C ASP A 290 -9.85 23.03 -17.93
N ILE A 291 -8.59 22.60 -18.00
CA ILE A 291 -7.42 23.47 -17.82
C ILE A 291 -6.68 23.61 -19.16
N ASP A 292 -6.62 24.85 -19.65
CA ASP A 292 -5.81 25.16 -20.85
C ASP A 292 -4.30 25.18 -20.55
N ALA A 293 -3.48 25.24 -21.61
CA ALA A 293 -2.05 25.16 -21.50
C ALA A 293 -1.41 26.31 -20.71
N ASP A 294 -1.98 27.54 -20.76
CA ASP A 294 -1.44 28.70 -20.04
C ASP A 294 -1.66 28.55 -18.53
N ARG A 295 -2.87 28.18 -18.14
CA ARG A 295 -3.21 27.94 -16.74
C ARG A 295 -2.49 26.72 -16.20
N PHE A 296 -2.40 25.64 -16.97
CA PHE A 296 -1.62 24.46 -16.60
C PHE A 296 -0.18 24.82 -16.28
N ALA A 297 0.51 25.53 -17.19
CA ALA A 297 1.88 25.94 -16.98
C ALA A 297 2.08 26.88 -15.78
N GLN A 298 1.11 27.75 -15.50
CA GLN A 298 1.14 28.63 -14.32
C GLN A 298 1.03 27.85 -13.01
N GLU A 299 0.13 26.87 -12.94
CA GLU A 299 -0.03 26.03 -11.77
C GLU A 299 1.20 25.12 -11.56
N MET A 300 1.76 24.58 -12.65
CA MET A 300 2.98 23.79 -12.61
C MET A 300 4.22 24.61 -12.24
N GLU A 301 4.32 25.87 -12.63
CA GLU A 301 5.36 26.78 -12.15
C GLU A 301 5.28 26.95 -10.62
N THR A 302 4.07 27.03 -10.07
CA THR A 302 3.88 27.06 -8.61
C THR A 302 4.43 25.80 -7.94
N ILE A 303 4.18 24.63 -8.52
CA ILE A 303 4.70 23.34 -8.04
C ILE A 303 6.24 23.29 -8.18
N ALA A 304 6.79 23.73 -9.32
CA ALA A 304 8.24 23.79 -9.52
C ALA A 304 8.93 24.66 -8.46
N ARG A 305 8.35 25.82 -8.14
CA ARG A 305 8.86 26.74 -7.11
C ARG A 305 8.80 26.21 -5.66
N MET A 306 8.11 25.10 -5.43
CA MET A 306 8.15 24.37 -4.16
C MET A 306 9.40 23.50 -4.02
N GLY A 307 10.21 23.36 -5.09
CA GLY A 307 11.42 22.52 -5.13
C GLY A 307 11.28 21.25 -5.96
N ILE A 308 10.19 21.09 -6.72
CA ILE A 308 10.00 19.93 -7.60
C ILE A 308 10.67 20.20 -8.96
N SER A 309 11.58 19.33 -9.36
CA SER A 309 12.35 19.48 -10.58
C SER A 309 12.02 18.45 -11.68
N MET A 310 11.13 17.49 -11.41
CA MET A 310 10.69 16.49 -12.38
C MET A 310 9.20 16.68 -12.67
N LEU A 311 8.90 17.23 -13.83
CA LEU A 311 7.58 17.77 -14.18
C LEU A 311 7.13 17.28 -15.54
N GLY A 312 5.84 17.07 -15.71
CA GLY A 312 5.25 16.69 -16.99
C GLY A 312 3.74 16.80 -16.98
N GLY A 313 3.10 16.02 -17.83
CA GLY A 313 1.66 15.93 -17.88
C GLY A 313 1.17 14.50 -17.98
N CYS A 314 -0.13 14.30 -17.77
CA CYS A 314 -0.80 13.02 -17.97
C CYS A 314 -2.03 13.25 -18.87
N CYS A 315 -3.17 12.65 -18.59
CA CYS A 315 -4.37 12.71 -19.43
C CYS A 315 -4.78 14.14 -19.77
N GLY A 316 -5.13 14.37 -21.03
CA GLY A 316 -5.56 15.66 -21.58
C GLY A 316 -4.46 16.68 -21.86
N THR A 317 -3.21 16.46 -21.40
CA THR A 317 -2.11 17.34 -21.75
C THR A 317 -1.62 17.05 -23.18
N THR A 318 -1.25 18.10 -23.88
CA THR A 318 -0.79 18.08 -25.28
C THR A 318 0.63 18.66 -25.39
N PRO A 319 1.31 18.56 -26.53
CA PRO A 319 2.61 19.20 -26.73
C PRO A 319 2.61 20.71 -26.38
N VAL A 320 1.50 21.42 -26.59
CA VAL A 320 1.40 22.86 -26.24
C VAL A 320 1.43 23.05 -24.71
N HIS A 321 0.84 22.16 -23.93
CA HIS A 321 0.92 22.21 -22.47
C HIS A 321 2.37 22.03 -21.98
N ILE A 322 3.08 21.06 -22.56
CA ILE A 322 4.48 20.78 -22.19
C ILE A 322 5.40 21.93 -22.66
N GLU A 323 5.19 22.49 -23.85
CA GLU A 323 5.96 23.64 -24.34
C GLU A 323 5.87 24.84 -23.36
N LYS A 324 4.64 25.21 -22.95
CA LYS A 324 4.43 26.31 -22.00
C LYS A 324 4.95 25.99 -20.59
N LEU A 325 4.88 24.72 -20.16
CA LEU A 325 5.48 24.24 -18.92
C LEU A 325 7.00 24.45 -18.95
N VAL A 326 7.64 23.98 -20.02
CA VAL A 326 9.09 24.10 -20.22
C VAL A 326 9.52 25.56 -20.28
N GLU A 327 8.82 26.43 -21.03
CA GLU A 327 9.08 27.85 -21.12
C GLU A 327 9.10 28.53 -19.74
N ARG A 328 8.17 28.16 -18.85
CA ARG A 328 8.06 28.77 -17.51
C ARG A 328 9.02 28.22 -16.48
N CYS A 329 9.38 26.93 -16.58
CA CYS A 329 10.07 26.22 -15.50
C CYS A 329 11.55 25.96 -15.78
N ARG A 330 12.00 25.94 -17.04
CA ARG A 330 13.36 25.58 -17.44
C ARG A 330 14.44 26.34 -16.68
N ASP A 331 14.27 27.65 -16.50
CA ASP A 331 15.27 28.55 -15.92
C ASP A 331 15.09 28.74 -14.40
N LEU A 332 14.16 28.01 -13.78
CA LEU A 332 13.99 28.05 -12.33
C LEU A 332 15.16 27.32 -11.63
N PRO A 333 15.54 27.75 -10.42
CA PRO A 333 16.54 27.04 -9.63
C PRO A 333 16.12 25.58 -9.38
N VAL A 334 17.05 24.66 -9.52
CA VAL A 334 16.84 23.25 -9.18
C VAL A 334 17.32 22.99 -7.78
N GLU A 335 16.41 22.59 -6.90
CA GLU A 335 16.72 22.19 -5.55
C GLU A 335 16.90 20.68 -5.49
N ARG A 336 17.94 20.21 -4.77
CA ARG A 336 18.09 18.79 -4.49
C ARG A 336 17.27 18.40 -3.29
N PRO A 337 16.62 17.23 -3.28
CA PRO A 337 15.95 16.75 -2.07
C PRO A 337 16.93 16.68 -0.92
N GLU A 338 16.54 17.25 0.20
CA GLU A 338 17.29 17.15 1.43
C GLU A 338 17.11 15.74 2.03
N ARG A 339 18.21 15.10 2.43
CA ARG A 339 18.13 13.82 3.13
C ARG A 339 17.48 14.00 4.50
N LYS A 340 16.35 13.33 4.72
CA LYS A 340 15.50 13.55 5.90
C LYS A 340 16.02 12.86 7.16
N HIS A 341 16.99 11.93 7.05
CA HIS A 341 17.59 11.20 8.18
C HIS A 341 16.57 10.64 9.18
N ARG A 342 15.44 10.12 8.67
CA ARG A 342 14.36 9.57 9.48
C ARG A 342 14.40 8.05 9.43
N THR A 343 14.33 7.42 10.61
CA THR A 343 14.11 5.97 10.71
C THR A 343 12.61 5.70 10.64
N VAL A 344 12.16 5.13 9.53
CA VAL A 344 10.73 4.93 9.24
C VAL A 344 10.49 3.50 8.79
N ILE A 345 9.49 2.87 9.38
CA ILE A 345 8.90 1.61 8.93
C ILE A 345 7.46 1.86 8.49
N SER A 346 6.92 1.00 7.64
CA SER A 346 5.53 1.16 7.20
C SER A 346 4.83 -0.17 6.98
N SER A 347 3.52 -0.15 7.14
CA SER A 347 2.58 -1.10 6.54
C SER A 347 2.13 -0.59 5.17
N TYR A 348 1.11 -1.23 4.61
CA TYR A 348 0.46 -0.77 3.38
C TYR A 348 -0.26 0.57 3.53
N SER A 349 -0.71 0.94 4.73
CA SER A 349 -1.58 2.10 4.98
C SER A 349 -0.96 3.20 5.83
N GLN A 350 -0.01 2.89 6.70
CA GLN A 350 0.57 3.85 7.63
C GLN A 350 2.08 3.70 7.81
N ALA A 351 2.73 4.79 8.19
CA ALA A 351 4.15 4.84 8.52
C ALA A 351 4.35 5.13 10.01
N VAL A 352 5.31 4.46 10.63
CA VAL A 352 5.74 4.67 12.01
C VAL A 352 7.17 5.18 12.02
N VAL A 353 7.37 6.35 12.63
CA VAL A 353 8.68 6.97 12.78
C VAL A 353 9.28 6.53 14.11
N LEU A 354 10.43 5.83 14.05
CA LEU A 354 11.22 5.48 15.22
C LEU A 354 12.06 6.71 15.61
N GLY A 355 11.54 7.49 16.54
CA GLY A 355 12.08 8.81 16.85
C GLY A 355 12.10 9.13 18.35
N LYS A 356 11.71 10.37 18.66
CA LYS A 356 11.67 10.86 20.06
C LYS A 356 10.49 10.28 20.83
N ASP A 357 9.32 10.10 20.17
CA ASP A 357 8.16 9.46 20.78
C ASP A 357 8.36 7.93 20.78
N PRO A 358 8.31 7.28 21.92
CA PRO A 358 8.60 5.85 22.02
C PRO A 358 7.57 4.99 21.30
N VAL A 359 8.03 3.96 20.60
CA VAL A 359 7.19 3.03 19.84
C VAL A 359 7.01 1.72 20.61
N ILE A 360 5.76 1.28 20.76
CA ILE A 360 5.43 -0.02 21.36
C ILE A 360 5.39 -1.09 20.28
N ILE A 361 6.19 -2.14 20.46
CA ILE A 361 6.20 -3.34 19.62
C ILE A 361 5.60 -4.48 20.42
N GLY A 362 4.45 -5.01 19.94
CA GLY A 362 3.72 -6.06 20.66
C GLY A 362 4.39 -7.43 20.52
N GLU A 363 4.72 -8.11 21.64
CA GLU A 363 5.51 -9.36 21.72
C GLU A 363 4.67 -10.65 21.75
N ARG A 364 3.35 -10.61 21.48
CA ARG A 364 2.48 -11.79 21.72
C ARG A 364 2.52 -12.83 20.61
N ILE A 365 2.85 -12.44 19.38
CA ILE A 365 2.97 -13.37 18.24
C ILE A 365 4.39 -13.95 18.23
N ASN A 366 4.67 -14.78 19.22
CA ASN A 366 6.00 -15.39 19.43
C ASN A 366 5.83 -16.67 20.26
N PRO A 367 6.38 -17.84 19.85
CA PRO A 367 6.22 -19.12 20.55
C PRO A 367 6.96 -19.23 21.87
N THR A 368 7.90 -18.33 22.17
CA THR A 368 8.75 -18.41 23.36
C THR A 368 7.93 -18.31 24.65
N GLY A 369 7.94 -19.38 25.46
CA GLY A 369 7.22 -19.45 26.73
C GLY A 369 5.70 -19.60 26.63
N LYS A 370 5.12 -19.70 25.41
CA LYS A 370 3.64 -19.71 25.18
C LYS A 370 3.17 -21.04 24.60
N SER A 371 2.74 -21.97 25.44
CA SER A 371 2.30 -23.32 25.01
C SER A 371 1.11 -23.30 24.04
N LYS A 372 0.12 -22.43 24.26
CA LYS A 372 -1.04 -22.27 23.36
C LYS A 372 -0.62 -21.78 21.97
N PHE A 373 0.29 -20.81 21.91
CA PHE A 373 0.78 -20.30 20.63
C PHE A 373 1.58 -21.36 19.84
N LYS A 374 2.42 -22.15 20.55
CA LYS A 374 3.11 -23.31 19.93
C LYS A 374 2.13 -24.32 19.35
N GLN A 375 1.04 -24.57 20.06
CA GLN A 375 -0.01 -25.49 19.58
C GLN A 375 -0.71 -24.92 18.35
N ALA A 376 -1.08 -23.63 18.36
CA ALA A 376 -1.69 -22.97 17.23
C ALA A 376 -0.81 -23.05 15.95
N LEU A 377 0.52 -22.86 16.09
CA LEU A 377 1.44 -23.05 14.97
C LEU A 377 1.45 -24.50 14.42
N ARG A 378 1.40 -25.51 15.29
CA ARG A 378 1.37 -26.92 14.86
C ARG A 378 0.06 -27.29 14.17
N ASP A 379 -1.04 -26.75 14.66
CA ASP A 379 -2.40 -27.03 14.17
C ASP A 379 -2.79 -26.13 12.99
N HIS A 380 -1.93 -25.18 12.56
CA HIS A 380 -2.25 -24.12 11.59
C HIS A 380 -3.49 -23.30 11.98
N ASP A 381 -3.68 -23.06 13.29
CA ASP A 381 -4.75 -22.18 13.81
C ASP A 381 -4.36 -20.71 13.61
N LEU A 382 -4.51 -20.25 12.37
CA LEU A 382 -4.20 -18.88 11.97
C LEU A 382 -5.09 -17.87 12.69
N GLU A 383 -6.35 -18.23 12.93
CA GLU A 383 -7.27 -17.31 13.60
C GLU A 383 -6.84 -16.99 15.04
N TYR A 384 -6.30 -17.96 15.77
CA TYR A 384 -5.70 -17.68 17.08
C TYR A 384 -4.54 -16.70 16.98
N ILE A 385 -3.70 -16.83 15.94
CA ILE A 385 -2.59 -15.91 15.68
C ILE A 385 -3.09 -14.51 15.35
N LEU A 386 -4.08 -14.39 14.47
CA LEU A 386 -4.71 -13.13 14.09
C LEU A 386 -5.34 -12.43 15.30
N ARG A 387 -6.04 -13.17 16.15
CA ARG A 387 -6.61 -12.64 17.42
C ARG A 387 -5.53 -12.08 18.34
N GLN A 388 -4.33 -12.69 18.42
CA GLN A 388 -3.23 -12.11 19.17
C GLN A 388 -2.80 -10.75 18.59
N GLY A 389 -2.74 -10.63 17.27
CA GLY A 389 -2.41 -9.37 16.59
C GLY A 389 -3.46 -8.28 16.86
N VAL A 390 -4.73 -8.58 16.61
CA VAL A 390 -5.86 -7.65 16.83
C VAL A 390 -5.92 -7.17 18.29
N THR A 391 -5.77 -8.09 19.25
CA THR A 391 -5.79 -7.74 20.68
C THR A 391 -4.65 -6.77 21.04
N GLN A 392 -3.45 -6.95 20.49
CA GLN A 392 -2.33 -6.06 20.74
C GLN A 392 -2.53 -4.69 20.08
N GLN A 393 -3.10 -4.63 18.88
CA GLN A 393 -3.47 -3.38 18.21
C GLN A 393 -4.50 -2.62 19.05
N ASP A 394 -5.56 -3.26 19.51
CA ASP A 394 -6.60 -2.67 20.36
C ASP A 394 -6.04 -2.12 21.70
N ASN A 395 -4.96 -2.72 22.21
CA ASN A 395 -4.28 -2.32 23.44
C ASN A 395 -3.11 -1.34 23.23
N GLY A 396 -2.97 -0.78 22.02
CA GLY A 396 -2.08 0.34 21.75
C GLY A 396 -0.66 -0.06 21.28
N ALA A 397 -0.48 -1.25 20.72
CA ALA A 397 0.73 -1.54 19.95
C ALA A 397 0.79 -0.63 18.72
N HIS A 398 2.00 -0.19 18.35
CA HIS A 398 2.27 0.56 17.12
C HIS A 398 2.87 -0.33 16.03
N VAL A 399 3.47 -1.45 16.42
CA VAL A 399 4.12 -2.45 15.56
C VAL A 399 3.87 -3.82 16.18
N LEU A 400 3.80 -4.87 15.40
CA LEU A 400 3.70 -6.24 15.90
C LEU A 400 4.98 -7.02 15.60
N ASP A 401 5.57 -7.62 16.62
CA ASP A 401 6.64 -8.61 16.49
C ASP A 401 6.06 -9.94 16.05
N VAL A 402 6.56 -10.51 14.96
CA VAL A 402 6.07 -11.77 14.37
C VAL A 402 7.21 -12.79 14.32
N ASN A 403 7.15 -13.77 15.20
CA ASN A 403 8.03 -14.91 15.25
C ASN A 403 7.21 -16.22 15.22
N VAL A 404 7.51 -17.09 14.26
CA VAL A 404 6.87 -18.41 14.11
C VAL A 404 7.88 -19.55 14.21
N GLY A 405 9.11 -19.27 14.66
CA GLY A 405 10.21 -20.22 14.75
C GLY A 405 9.89 -21.37 15.72
N LEU A 406 9.58 -22.54 15.18
CA LEU A 406 9.35 -23.77 15.92
C LEU A 406 10.02 -24.93 15.18
N PRO A 407 10.86 -25.74 15.85
CA PRO A 407 11.65 -26.78 15.17
C PRO A 407 10.84 -27.81 14.36
N GLU A 408 9.57 -28.02 14.73
CA GLU A 408 8.72 -29.06 14.14
C GLU A 408 7.94 -28.62 12.89
N ILE A 409 8.05 -27.33 12.46
CA ILE A 409 7.29 -26.80 11.31
C ILE A 409 8.22 -26.25 10.23
N ASP A 410 7.70 -26.09 9.01
CA ASP A 410 8.37 -25.35 7.92
C ASP A 410 8.23 -23.83 8.17
N GLU A 411 9.18 -23.29 8.93
CA GLU A 411 9.19 -21.86 9.33
C GLU A 411 9.04 -20.90 8.13
N PRO A 412 9.76 -21.07 6.99
CA PRO A 412 9.61 -20.17 5.85
C PRO A 412 8.18 -20.11 5.29
N SER A 413 7.50 -21.26 5.17
CA SER A 413 6.11 -21.30 4.68
C SER A 413 5.14 -20.74 5.69
N MET A 414 5.28 -21.07 6.97
CA MET A 414 4.45 -20.54 8.06
C MET A 414 4.61 -19.03 8.19
N MET A 415 5.84 -18.50 8.10
CA MET A 415 6.10 -17.07 8.17
C MET A 415 5.42 -16.33 7.02
N GLU A 416 5.54 -16.81 5.79
CA GLU A 416 4.85 -16.22 4.63
C GLU A 416 3.34 -16.18 4.82
N GLU A 417 2.74 -17.30 5.27
CA GLU A 417 1.30 -17.43 5.49
C GLU A 417 0.84 -16.47 6.60
N VAL A 418 1.49 -16.47 7.75
CA VAL A 418 1.15 -15.58 8.88
C VAL A 418 1.29 -14.10 8.50
N ILE A 419 2.35 -13.72 7.78
CA ILE A 419 2.54 -12.33 7.32
C ILE A 419 1.43 -11.92 6.36
N ARG A 420 1.02 -12.77 5.42
CA ARG A 420 -0.09 -12.48 4.48
C ARG A 420 -1.41 -12.29 5.21
N GLU A 421 -1.74 -13.21 6.11
CA GLU A 421 -3.00 -13.17 6.85
C GLU A 421 -3.07 -11.99 7.83
N LEU A 422 -1.98 -11.68 8.55
CA LEU A 422 -1.93 -10.51 9.44
C LEU A 422 -2.20 -9.22 8.66
N GLN A 423 -1.58 -9.02 7.49
CA GLN A 423 -1.76 -7.82 6.68
C GLN A 423 -3.18 -7.66 6.12
N SER A 424 -4.01 -8.73 6.12
CA SER A 424 -5.40 -8.66 5.68
C SER A 424 -6.33 -8.05 6.75
N VAL A 425 -5.98 -8.20 8.03
CA VAL A 425 -6.82 -7.76 9.16
C VAL A 425 -6.20 -6.63 9.98
N ILE A 426 -4.88 -6.42 9.89
CA ILE A 426 -4.11 -5.46 10.70
C ILE A 426 -3.42 -4.47 9.78
N ASP A 427 -3.50 -3.19 10.13
CA ASP A 427 -2.85 -2.10 9.40
C ASP A 427 -1.55 -1.60 10.06
N LEU A 428 -1.12 -2.20 11.18
CA LEU A 428 0.15 -1.89 11.82
C LEU A 428 1.35 -2.43 11.00
N PRO A 429 2.50 -1.74 11.02
CA PRO A 429 3.75 -2.31 10.55
C PRO A 429 4.14 -3.57 11.34
N LEU A 430 4.85 -4.49 10.67
CA LEU A 430 5.32 -5.72 11.29
C LEU A 430 6.84 -5.71 11.48
N GLN A 431 7.27 -6.28 12.60
CA GLN A 431 8.64 -6.69 12.84
C GLN A 431 8.75 -8.17 12.46
N ILE A 432 9.58 -8.48 11.48
CA ILE A 432 9.86 -9.84 11.03
C ILE A 432 10.98 -10.39 11.89
N ASP A 433 10.64 -11.28 12.83
CA ASP A 433 11.57 -11.85 13.81
C ASP A 433 11.90 -13.31 13.48
N THR A 434 13.07 -13.53 12.90
CA THR A 434 13.58 -14.86 12.56
C THR A 434 15.09 -14.89 12.43
N ALA A 435 15.69 -16.00 12.84
CA ALA A 435 17.11 -16.30 12.60
C ALA A 435 17.35 -16.96 11.22
N SER A 436 16.30 -17.36 10.50
CA SER A 436 16.40 -18.03 9.20
C SER A 436 16.40 -17.02 8.06
N PRO A 437 17.51 -16.84 7.31
CA PRO A 437 17.52 -15.93 6.14
C PRO A 437 16.46 -16.31 5.09
N ARG A 438 16.14 -17.60 4.95
CA ARG A 438 15.13 -18.08 4.02
C ARG A 438 13.71 -17.70 4.45
N ALA A 439 13.40 -17.80 5.75
CA ALA A 439 12.12 -17.34 6.28
C ALA A 439 12.00 -15.81 6.17
N MET A 440 13.08 -15.09 6.49
CA MET A 440 13.18 -13.64 6.35
C MET A 440 12.93 -13.19 4.90
N GLU A 441 13.56 -13.83 3.92
CA GLU A 441 13.38 -13.49 2.51
C GLU A 441 11.94 -13.69 2.06
N ARG A 442 11.30 -14.82 2.41
CA ARG A 442 9.89 -15.09 2.06
C ARG A 442 8.95 -14.06 2.68
N ALA A 443 9.17 -13.74 3.97
CA ALA A 443 8.41 -12.72 4.66
C ALA A 443 8.56 -11.34 4.01
N LEU A 444 9.80 -10.88 3.79
CA LEU A 444 10.07 -9.59 3.17
C LEU A 444 9.50 -9.49 1.76
N ARG A 445 9.47 -10.60 1.02
CA ARG A 445 8.93 -10.62 -0.34
C ARG A 445 7.42 -10.39 -0.36
N CYS A 446 6.66 -11.01 0.54
CA CYS A 446 5.20 -10.85 0.61
C CYS A 446 4.73 -9.69 1.52
N TYR A 447 5.63 -9.04 2.24
CA TYR A 447 5.29 -7.93 3.12
C TYR A 447 4.98 -6.65 2.33
N ASN A 448 3.84 -6.04 2.58
CA ASN A 448 3.39 -4.80 1.93
C ASN A 448 3.76 -3.58 2.77
N GLY A 449 4.94 -3.05 2.55
CA GLY A 449 5.49 -1.93 3.30
C GLY A 449 7.01 -2.01 3.47
N LYS A 450 7.57 -1.15 4.32
CA LYS A 450 8.97 -1.16 4.77
C LYS A 450 9.04 -1.80 6.16
N ALA A 451 9.46 -3.06 6.25
CA ALA A 451 9.45 -3.86 7.48
C ALA A 451 10.50 -3.40 8.50
N LEU A 452 10.27 -3.74 9.79
CA LEU A 452 11.32 -3.85 10.78
C LEU A 452 11.87 -5.30 10.75
N VAL A 453 13.18 -5.47 10.58
CA VAL A 453 13.83 -6.77 10.39
C VAL A 453 14.61 -7.14 11.65
N ASN A 454 14.19 -8.17 12.35
CA ASN A 454 14.83 -8.66 13.59
C ASN A 454 15.42 -10.07 13.33
N SER A 455 16.74 -10.25 13.21
CA SER A 455 17.80 -9.30 13.47
C SER A 455 19.10 -9.62 12.70
N VAL A 456 20.02 -8.70 12.75
CA VAL A 456 21.43 -8.92 12.45
C VAL A 456 22.23 -8.77 13.75
N ASN A 457 23.45 -9.33 13.79
CA ASN A 457 24.41 -9.11 14.87
C ASN A 457 25.81 -8.86 14.30
N GLY A 458 26.79 -8.63 15.15
CA GLY A 458 28.17 -8.35 14.75
C GLY A 458 28.93 -9.52 14.11
N LYS A 459 28.34 -10.72 13.98
CA LYS A 459 28.98 -11.86 13.32
C LYS A 459 29.00 -11.66 11.82
N ALA A 460 30.18 -11.87 11.20
CA ALA A 460 30.34 -11.64 9.76
C ALA A 460 29.38 -12.47 8.92
N GLU A 461 29.19 -13.75 9.25
CA GLU A 461 28.30 -14.66 8.54
C GLU A 461 26.82 -14.20 8.55
N VAL A 462 26.35 -13.63 9.68
CA VAL A 462 24.98 -13.13 9.82
C VAL A 462 24.79 -11.83 9.03
N MET A 463 25.76 -10.91 9.10
CA MET A 463 25.72 -9.67 8.33
C MET A 463 25.71 -9.92 6.82
N GLU A 464 26.53 -10.85 6.33
CA GLU A 464 26.59 -11.23 4.91
C GLU A 464 25.30 -11.95 4.43
N ALA A 465 24.56 -12.61 5.33
CA ALA A 465 23.29 -13.25 5.00
C ALA A 465 22.09 -12.27 5.01
N VAL A 466 22.05 -11.34 5.98
CA VAL A 466 20.89 -10.48 6.23
C VAL A 466 20.93 -9.17 5.43
N PHE A 467 22.09 -8.48 5.37
CA PHE A 467 22.16 -7.18 4.71
C PHE A 467 21.78 -7.20 3.21
N PRO A 468 22.12 -8.23 2.41
CA PRO A 468 21.62 -8.32 1.04
C PRO A 468 20.09 -8.34 0.93
N LEU A 469 19.40 -9.00 1.89
CA LEU A 469 17.93 -9.06 1.94
C LEU A 469 17.35 -7.68 2.27
N VAL A 470 17.90 -7.02 3.31
CA VAL A 470 17.49 -5.66 3.68
C VAL A 470 17.72 -4.68 2.51
N ALA A 471 18.85 -4.82 1.82
CA ALA A 471 19.18 -3.98 0.67
C ALA A 471 18.27 -4.20 -0.55
N LYS A 472 17.76 -5.43 -0.74
CA LYS A 472 16.88 -5.83 -1.86
C LYS A 472 15.43 -5.42 -1.63
N TYR A 473 14.89 -5.69 -0.45
CA TYR A 473 13.46 -5.52 -0.16
C TYR A 473 13.14 -4.21 0.56
N GLY A 474 14.16 -3.52 1.09
CA GLY A 474 13.99 -2.40 2.00
C GLY A 474 13.60 -2.85 3.40
N GLY A 475 14.05 -2.14 4.40
CA GLY A 475 13.70 -2.41 5.79
C GLY A 475 14.57 -1.61 6.74
N VAL A 476 14.11 -1.46 7.99
CA VAL A 476 14.95 -1.03 9.11
C VAL A 476 15.42 -2.30 9.82
N VAL A 477 16.73 -2.47 10.02
CA VAL A 477 17.27 -3.68 10.62
C VAL A 477 17.66 -3.47 12.07
N VAL A 478 17.26 -4.40 12.94
CA VAL A 478 17.68 -4.48 14.34
C VAL A 478 19.11 -5.05 14.42
N GLY A 479 20.05 -4.27 14.93
CA GLY A 479 21.43 -4.68 15.18
C GLY A 479 21.67 -5.07 16.63
N LEU A 480 21.80 -6.37 16.90
CA LEU A 480 22.12 -6.88 18.23
C LEU A 480 23.59 -6.62 18.55
N CYS A 481 23.86 -5.95 19.67
CA CYS A 481 25.22 -5.63 20.11
C CYS A 481 25.96 -6.85 20.69
N LEU A 482 26.11 -7.92 19.89
CA LEU A 482 26.89 -9.13 20.16
C LEU A 482 27.62 -9.56 18.87
N ASP A 483 28.73 -10.28 19.03
CA ASP A 483 29.53 -10.78 17.90
C ASP A 483 30.04 -12.22 18.14
N GLU A 484 31.14 -12.57 17.49
CA GLU A 484 31.77 -13.89 17.59
C GLU A 484 32.19 -14.24 19.02
N ASP A 485 32.59 -13.24 19.84
CA ASP A 485 33.04 -13.42 21.25
C ASP A 485 31.83 -13.43 22.22
N GLY A 486 30.61 -13.26 21.71
CA GLY A 486 29.39 -13.24 22.52
C GLY A 486 28.89 -11.84 22.84
N ILE A 487 28.21 -11.70 24.00
CA ILE A 487 27.67 -10.41 24.47
C ILE A 487 28.74 -9.70 25.29
N PRO A 488 29.22 -8.49 24.90
CA PRO A 488 30.18 -7.74 25.71
C PRO A 488 29.59 -7.35 27.07
N GLU A 489 30.41 -7.55 28.13
CA GLU A 489 30.03 -7.23 29.51
C GLU A 489 29.88 -5.72 29.76
N THR A 490 30.51 -4.87 28.94
CA THR A 490 30.56 -3.42 29.12
C THR A 490 29.80 -2.68 28.02
N ALA A 491 29.28 -1.48 28.32
CA ALA A 491 28.70 -0.61 27.36
C ALA A 491 29.69 -0.23 26.23
N GLU A 492 31.00 -0.01 26.57
CA GLU A 492 32.02 0.25 25.55
C GLU A 492 32.11 -0.88 24.52
N GLY A 493 32.19 -2.15 24.99
CA GLY A 493 32.25 -3.30 24.08
C GLY A 493 31.00 -3.37 23.17
N ARG A 494 29.80 -3.11 23.71
CA ARG A 494 28.54 -3.08 22.93
C ARG A 494 28.55 -1.97 21.86
N ILE A 495 29.10 -0.79 22.17
CA ILE A 495 29.26 0.31 21.21
C ILE A 495 30.26 -0.05 20.10
N GLN A 496 31.34 -0.80 20.41
CA GLN A 496 32.28 -1.25 19.36
C GLN A 496 31.57 -2.20 18.35
N VAL A 497 30.77 -3.15 18.89
CA VAL A 497 29.95 -4.02 18.00
C VAL A 497 28.93 -3.22 17.18
N ALA A 498 28.27 -2.24 17.79
CA ALA A 498 27.35 -1.36 17.08
C ALA A 498 28.04 -0.63 15.91
N LYS A 499 29.25 -0.09 16.13
CA LYS A 499 30.05 0.53 15.05
C LYS A 499 30.37 -0.46 13.93
N LYS A 500 30.81 -1.69 14.28
CA LYS A 500 31.06 -2.76 13.29
C LYS A 500 29.86 -3.06 12.42
N ILE A 501 28.65 -3.13 13.02
CA ILE A 501 27.40 -3.35 12.30
C ILE A 501 27.11 -2.20 11.33
N ILE A 502 27.19 -0.94 11.79
CA ILE A 502 26.92 0.26 10.96
C ILE A 502 27.91 0.35 9.79
N GLU A 503 29.22 0.15 10.05
CA GLU A 503 30.26 0.20 9.03
C GLU A 503 30.09 -0.90 7.97
N THR A 504 29.69 -2.10 8.39
CA THR A 504 29.43 -3.21 7.47
C THR A 504 28.17 -2.95 6.63
N ALA A 505 27.08 -2.46 7.24
CA ALA A 505 25.83 -2.12 6.55
C ALA A 505 26.05 -1.08 5.43
N ALA A 506 26.97 -0.12 5.64
CA ALA A 506 27.30 0.88 4.64
C ALA A 506 27.86 0.27 3.33
N ARG A 507 28.54 -0.89 3.40
CA ARG A 507 29.03 -1.63 2.20
C ARG A 507 27.89 -2.13 1.34
N PHE A 508 26.74 -2.39 1.94
CA PHE A 508 25.49 -2.78 1.27
C PHE A 508 24.59 -1.58 0.94
N LYS A 509 25.12 -0.35 1.12
CA LYS A 509 24.39 0.92 0.93
C LYS A 509 23.19 1.07 1.86
N ILE A 510 23.20 0.45 3.03
CA ILE A 510 22.23 0.65 4.10
C ILE A 510 22.73 1.82 4.96
N GLY A 511 21.91 2.87 5.07
CA GLY A 511 22.25 4.06 5.83
C GLY A 511 22.02 3.88 7.34
N PRO A 512 22.60 4.71 8.20
CA PRO A 512 22.40 4.63 9.65
C PRO A 512 20.94 4.84 10.06
N GLU A 513 20.14 5.53 9.23
CA GLU A 513 18.70 5.69 9.44
C GLU A 513 17.90 4.40 9.26
N ASP A 514 18.45 3.40 8.59
CA ASP A 514 17.83 2.08 8.40
C ASP A 514 18.37 1.04 9.40
N ILE A 515 19.03 1.48 10.49
CA ILE A 515 19.54 0.63 11.55
C ILE A 515 18.99 1.10 12.89
N ILE A 516 18.48 0.16 13.70
CA ILE A 516 18.12 0.37 15.09
C ILE A 516 18.89 -0.62 15.97
N LEU A 517 19.51 -0.16 17.06
CA LEU A 517 20.46 -0.94 17.84
C LEU A 517 19.80 -1.50 19.10
N ASP A 518 19.94 -2.81 19.32
CA ASP A 518 19.55 -3.48 20.55
C ASP A 518 20.78 -3.61 21.47
N GLY A 519 20.74 -2.87 22.59
CA GLY A 519 21.77 -2.88 23.60
C GLY A 519 21.83 -4.16 24.46
N LEU A 520 20.91 -5.11 24.20
CA LEU A 520 20.79 -6.41 24.88
C LEU A 520 20.48 -6.32 26.38
N CYS A 521 19.23 -6.61 26.71
CA CYS A 521 18.75 -6.60 28.10
C CYS A 521 19.04 -7.94 28.78
N MET A 522 20.05 -7.97 29.68
CA MET A 522 20.39 -9.15 30.50
C MET A 522 19.54 -9.18 31.76
N THR A 523 19.12 -10.39 32.17
CA THR A 523 18.35 -10.54 33.42
C THR A 523 19.13 -10.19 34.67
N VAL A 524 18.55 -9.36 35.52
CA VAL A 524 19.18 -8.94 36.79
C VAL A 524 19.38 -10.09 37.81
N SER A 525 18.70 -11.23 37.59
CA SER A 525 18.90 -12.42 38.43
C SER A 525 20.24 -13.12 38.16
N SER A 526 20.81 -12.98 36.95
CA SER A 526 22.09 -13.56 36.57
C SER A 526 23.23 -12.53 36.51
N ASP A 527 22.92 -11.28 36.20
CA ASP A 527 23.89 -10.17 36.16
C ASP A 527 23.30 -8.94 36.87
N SER A 528 23.77 -8.71 38.11
CA SER A 528 23.32 -7.58 38.94
C SER A 528 23.62 -6.20 38.35
N LYS A 529 24.56 -6.07 37.41
CA LYS A 529 24.94 -4.83 36.72
C LYS A 529 24.30 -4.72 35.36
N GLY A 530 23.72 -5.80 34.88
CA GLY A 530 23.16 -5.88 33.51
C GLY A 530 22.20 -4.75 33.13
N ALA A 531 21.32 -4.36 34.07
CA ALA A 531 20.44 -3.21 33.88
C ALA A 531 21.21 -1.91 33.65
N LEU A 532 22.22 -1.60 34.47
CA LEU A 532 23.02 -0.37 34.35
C LEU A 532 23.85 -0.35 33.06
N THR A 533 24.42 -1.48 32.67
CA THR A 533 25.17 -1.62 31.41
C THR A 533 24.26 -1.38 30.21
N THR A 534 23.05 -1.92 30.24
CA THR A 534 22.07 -1.70 29.18
C THR A 534 21.66 -0.22 29.07
N LEU A 535 21.33 0.42 30.20
CA LEU A 535 20.94 1.84 30.23
C LEU A 535 22.07 2.76 29.75
N GLU A 536 23.34 2.46 30.17
CA GLU A 536 24.50 3.19 29.66
C GLU A 536 24.69 3.00 28.16
N THR A 537 24.47 1.79 27.65
CA THR A 537 24.54 1.51 26.21
C THR A 537 23.52 2.33 25.44
N LEU A 538 22.24 2.43 25.91
CA LEU A 538 21.23 3.25 25.27
C LEU A 538 21.66 4.72 25.18
N ARG A 539 22.15 5.30 26.30
CA ARG A 539 22.62 6.69 26.31
C ARG A 539 23.77 6.91 25.32
N ARG A 540 24.72 6.00 25.26
CA ARG A 540 25.87 6.11 24.36
C ARG A 540 25.49 5.93 22.88
N VAL A 541 24.54 5.04 22.54
CA VAL A 541 24.02 4.94 21.19
C VAL A 541 23.37 6.27 20.76
N ARG A 542 22.56 6.88 21.64
CA ARG A 542 21.94 8.17 21.38
C ARG A 542 22.98 9.29 21.23
N ASP A 543 23.92 9.41 22.19
CA ASP A 543 24.77 10.58 22.33
C ASP A 543 26.04 10.50 21.45
N GLU A 544 26.61 9.30 21.23
CA GLU A 544 27.83 9.12 20.44
C GLU A 544 27.58 8.70 18.99
N LEU A 545 26.57 7.82 18.76
CA LEU A 545 26.27 7.30 17.42
C LEU A 545 25.12 8.03 16.75
N HIS A 546 24.40 8.87 17.47
CA HIS A 546 23.14 9.51 17.03
C HIS A 546 22.15 8.49 16.47
N GLY A 547 22.26 7.24 16.94
CA GLY A 547 21.48 6.09 16.52
C GLY A 547 20.13 6.00 17.22
N LYS A 548 19.31 5.03 16.78
CA LYS A 548 18.06 4.64 17.43
C LYS A 548 18.24 3.34 18.18
N THR A 549 17.44 3.15 19.24
CA THR A 549 17.56 2.01 20.15
C THR A 549 16.25 1.24 20.28
N ILE A 550 16.38 -0.07 20.43
CA ILE A 550 15.28 -1.01 20.66
C ILE A 550 15.68 -1.96 21.81
N LEU A 551 14.72 -2.44 22.56
CA LEU A 551 14.95 -3.46 23.60
C LEU A 551 13.77 -4.42 23.74
N GLY A 552 14.07 -5.71 23.95
CA GLY A 552 13.17 -6.67 24.56
C GLY A 552 13.13 -6.46 26.08
N VAL A 553 12.30 -5.54 26.54
CA VAL A 553 12.27 -5.06 27.94
C VAL A 553 12.01 -6.17 28.95
N SER A 554 11.14 -7.10 28.61
CA SER A 554 10.69 -8.20 29.49
C SER A 554 11.83 -9.16 29.90
N ASN A 555 12.99 -9.13 29.23
CA ASN A 555 14.14 -9.98 29.54
C ASN A 555 14.76 -9.62 30.87
N ILE A 556 14.68 -8.37 31.32
CA ILE A 556 15.30 -7.88 32.56
C ILE A 556 14.92 -8.69 33.80
N SER A 557 13.71 -9.19 33.84
CA SER A 557 13.13 -9.86 35.02
C SER A 557 13.01 -11.38 34.90
N PHE A 558 13.68 -12.00 33.90
CA PHE A 558 13.52 -13.43 33.67
C PHE A 558 13.88 -14.24 34.92
N GLY A 559 13.05 -15.20 35.33
CA GLY A 559 13.22 -16.01 36.52
C GLY A 559 12.81 -15.36 37.85
N LEU A 560 12.36 -14.09 37.83
CA LEU A 560 11.93 -13.39 39.05
C LEU A 560 10.41 -13.48 39.26
N PRO A 561 9.93 -13.44 40.55
CA PRO A 561 8.50 -13.33 40.83
C PRO A 561 7.98 -11.92 40.53
N GLN A 562 6.66 -11.79 40.22
CA GLN A 562 5.99 -10.51 39.95
C GLN A 562 6.74 -9.63 38.95
N ARG A 563 7.12 -10.22 37.84
CA ARG A 563 7.96 -9.63 36.79
C ARG A 563 7.52 -8.24 36.34
N GLU A 564 6.22 -7.98 36.29
CA GLU A 564 5.66 -6.71 35.85
C GLU A 564 6.15 -5.49 36.64
N ILE A 565 6.41 -5.67 37.96
CA ILE A 565 6.91 -4.58 38.80
C ILE A 565 8.29 -4.12 38.33
N ILE A 566 9.20 -5.07 38.09
CA ILE A 566 10.56 -4.77 37.62
C ILE A 566 10.52 -4.29 36.17
N ASN A 567 9.73 -4.95 35.31
CA ASN A 567 9.61 -4.57 33.91
C ASN A 567 9.16 -3.12 33.75
N ALA A 568 8.09 -2.70 34.44
CA ALA A 568 7.58 -1.33 34.38
C ALA A 568 8.57 -0.28 34.88
N ALA A 569 9.27 -0.58 36.00
CA ALA A 569 10.30 0.30 36.53
C ALA A 569 11.50 0.44 35.58
N PHE A 570 12.01 -0.69 35.06
CA PHE A 570 13.13 -0.69 34.10
C PHE A 570 12.74 -0.02 32.79
N PHE A 571 11.52 -0.25 32.30
CA PHE A 571 11.02 0.37 31.09
C PHE A 571 11.02 1.90 31.21
N THR A 572 10.55 2.46 32.32
CA THR A 572 10.59 3.91 32.56
C THR A 572 12.03 4.44 32.56
N MET A 573 12.98 3.72 33.20
CA MET A 573 14.40 4.08 33.18
C MET A 573 14.99 4.03 31.76
N ALA A 574 14.68 2.99 30.99
CA ALA A 574 15.15 2.84 29.61
C ALA A 574 14.61 3.94 28.68
N LEU A 575 13.31 4.30 28.82
CA LEU A 575 12.74 5.42 28.09
C LEU A 575 13.44 6.75 28.41
N HIS A 576 13.76 6.98 29.68
CA HIS A 576 14.51 8.18 30.09
C HIS A 576 15.92 8.20 29.50
N ASP A 577 16.57 7.06 29.39
CA ASP A 577 17.92 6.93 28.84
C ASP A 577 17.97 6.89 27.31
N GLY A 578 16.80 6.99 26.61
CA GLY A 578 16.75 7.19 25.16
C GLY A 578 16.26 5.98 24.36
N LEU A 579 15.50 5.08 24.97
CA LEU A 579 14.85 3.97 24.26
C LEU A 579 13.81 4.50 23.28
N ASN A 580 13.96 4.18 21.97
CA ASN A 580 13.04 4.60 20.89
C ASN A 580 11.95 3.59 20.59
N ALA A 581 12.23 2.28 20.75
CA ALA A 581 11.27 1.21 20.52
C ALA A 581 11.37 0.15 21.60
N ALA A 582 10.24 -0.31 22.11
CA ALA A 582 10.16 -1.29 23.18
C ALA A 582 9.33 -2.50 22.77
N ILE A 583 9.96 -3.69 22.79
CA ILE A 583 9.26 -4.96 22.60
C ILE A 583 8.69 -5.36 23.96
N ILE A 584 7.38 -5.24 24.12
CA ILE A 584 6.63 -5.47 25.36
C ILE A 584 5.28 -6.11 25.10
N ASP A 585 4.62 -6.60 26.15
CA ASP A 585 3.21 -7.00 26.09
C ASP A 585 2.31 -5.78 26.30
N PRO A 586 1.62 -5.26 25.27
CA PRO A 586 0.72 -4.10 25.42
C PRO A 586 -0.55 -4.45 26.23
N ASN A 587 -0.82 -5.74 26.47
CA ASN A 587 -1.90 -6.17 27.35
C ASN A 587 -1.54 -6.01 28.84
N SER A 588 -0.27 -5.77 29.18
CA SER A 588 0.15 -5.51 30.55
C SER A 588 -0.18 -4.08 30.97
N GLU A 589 -1.13 -3.94 31.89
CA GLU A 589 -1.54 -2.64 32.41
C GLU A 589 -0.36 -1.89 33.06
N ALA A 590 0.56 -2.61 33.73
CA ALA A 590 1.74 -2.02 34.36
C ALA A 590 2.67 -1.38 33.33
N MET A 591 2.89 -2.06 32.18
CA MET A 591 3.74 -1.54 31.11
C MET A 591 3.09 -0.31 30.42
N MET A 592 1.81 -0.38 30.11
CA MET A 592 1.10 0.73 29.49
C MET A 592 0.96 1.94 30.41
N ARG A 593 0.80 1.73 31.72
CA ARG A 593 0.86 2.83 32.71
C ARG A 593 2.23 3.51 32.71
N ALA A 594 3.31 2.76 32.67
CA ALA A 594 4.66 3.32 32.58
C ALA A 594 4.83 4.16 31.30
N TYR A 595 4.36 3.64 30.16
CA TYR A 595 4.41 4.31 28.86
C TYR A 595 3.66 5.66 28.84
N TYR A 596 2.36 5.68 29.19
CA TYR A 596 1.58 6.92 29.17
C TYR A 596 2.05 7.93 30.22
N SER A 597 2.49 7.45 31.39
CA SER A 597 3.05 8.34 32.42
C SER A 597 4.35 8.98 31.98
N PHE A 598 5.23 8.21 31.32
CA PHE A 598 6.48 8.74 30.76
C PHE A 598 6.20 9.82 29.71
N ARG A 599 5.29 9.56 28.74
CA ARG A 599 4.94 10.51 27.70
C ARG A 599 4.40 11.83 28.27
N ALA A 600 3.49 11.73 29.23
CA ALA A 600 2.94 12.91 29.91
C ALA A 600 4.00 13.73 30.66
N LEU A 601 4.98 13.06 31.30
CA LEU A 601 6.06 13.70 32.08
C LEU A 601 7.19 14.25 31.18
N SER A 602 7.31 13.78 29.93
CA SER A 602 8.39 14.11 29.00
C SER A 602 7.99 15.06 27.88
N ASP A 603 6.84 15.74 28.01
CA ASP A 603 6.28 16.68 27.02
C ASP A 603 6.07 16.03 25.64
N LEU A 604 5.67 14.74 25.64
CA LEU A 604 5.30 13.98 24.45
C LEU A 604 3.79 13.78 24.31
N ASP A 605 3.02 14.12 25.34
CA ASP A 605 1.57 14.07 25.37
C ASP A 605 1.02 15.48 25.64
N ALA A 606 0.59 16.17 24.60
CA ALA A 606 0.13 17.55 24.67
C ALA A 606 -1.05 17.69 25.63
N ARG A 607 -0.84 18.44 26.71
CA ARG A 607 -1.85 18.66 27.77
C ARG A 607 -2.35 17.38 28.42
N CYS A 608 -1.55 16.31 28.42
CA CYS A 608 -1.89 14.99 28.92
C CYS A 608 -3.15 14.40 28.25
N GLY A 609 -3.38 14.70 26.98
CA GLY A 609 -4.60 14.31 26.27
C GLY A 609 -4.77 12.81 26.16
N ASP A 610 -3.68 12.10 25.79
CA ASP A 610 -3.66 10.64 25.66
C ASP A 610 -3.82 9.98 27.04
N TYR A 611 -3.09 10.47 28.05
CA TYR A 611 -3.20 9.98 29.43
C TYR A 611 -4.62 10.12 29.99
N ILE A 612 -5.26 11.29 29.79
CA ILE A 612 -6.64 11.53 30.23
C ILE A 612 -7.60 10.67 29.44
N GLY A 613 -7.41 10.51 28.13
CA GLY A 613 -8.25 9.66 27.29
C GLY A 613 -8.28 8.20 27.77
N VAL A 614 -7.11 7.65 28.13
CA VAL A 614 -6.98 6.27 28.59
C VAL A 614 -7.46 6.07 30.02
N TYR A 615 -7.20 7.02 30.95
CA TYR A 615 -7.43 6.84 32.39
C TYR A 615 -8.55 7.70 32.97
N GLY A 616 -9.01 8.75 32.28
CA GLY A 616 -10.00 9.72 32.81
C GLY A 616 -11.37 9.13 33.08
N ASN A 617 -11.81 8.13 32.32
CA ASN A 617 -13.13 7.47 32.51
C ASN A 617 -13.09 6.27 33.46
N ARG A 618 -11.93 5.93 34.01
CA ARG A 618 -11.77 4.82 34.99
C ARG A 618 -12.01 5.27 36.42
N GLN A 619 -12.93 6.21 36.69
CA GLN A 619 -13.39 6.54 38.03
C GLN A 619 -14.24 5.39 38.60
N GLY A 620 -13.57 4.37 39.12
CA GLY A 620 -14.22 3.22 39.75
C GLY A 620 -13.33 2.32 40.59
N LEU A 621 -12.02 2.54 40.58
CA LEU A 621 -11.07 1.82 41.43
C LEU A 621 -10.53 2.77 42.52
N SER A 622 -11.32 2.96 43.54
CA SER A 622 -10.99 3.65 44.78
C SER A 622 -9.72 3.08 45.42
N LEU A 623 -8.66 3.88 45.49
CA LEU A 623 -7.64 3.78 46.52
C LEU A 623 -8.26 4.14 47.88
N GLY A 624 -9.09 3.27 48.43
CA GLY A 624 -9.81 3.62 49.68
C GLY A 624 -10.57 2.48 50.34
N ALA A 625 -10.09 1.25 50.26
CA ALA A 625 -10.69 0.15 51.03
C ALA A 625 -9.70 -0.53 51.98
N THR A 626 -9.00 0.26 52.77
CA THR A 626 -8.38 -0.19 54.04
C THR A 626 -8.36 1.03 54.99
N LEU A 627 -9.43 1.26 55.68
CA LEU A 627 -9.60 1.86 57.00
C LEU A 627 -10.95 2.55 57.09
N SER A 628 -11.88 1.85 57.58
CA SER A 628 -12.90 2.17 58.59
C SER A 628 -14.28 1.63 58.23
N GLY A 629 -14.79 0.92 59.16
CA GLY A 629 -16.12 0.32 59.13
C GLY A 629 -17.21 1.34 59.38
N LYS A 630 -18.39 0.90 59.02
CA LYS A 630 -19.74 1.27 59.51
C LYS A 630 -20.31 2.66 59.24
N SER A 631 -21.31 2.60 58.45
CA SER A 631 -22.72 2.98 58.76
C SER A 631 -23.33 3.96 57.77
N GLY A 632 -24.56 3.60 57.31
CA GLY A 632 -25.69 4.50 57.17
C GLY A 632 -26.14 4.85 55.77
N ASP A 633 -27.01 4.04 55.24
CA ASP A 633 -28.31 4.34 54.63
C ASP A 633 -28.58 5.80 54.18
N LEU A 634 -29.05 5.96 52.91
CA LEU A 634 -30.23 6.70 52.46
C LEU A 634 -30.12 7.18 51.02
N GLY A 635 -30.94 6.61 50.16
CA GLY A 635 -31.95 7.32 49.35
C GLY A 635 -31.60 8.03 48.07
N GLY A 636 -31.83 7.38 46.97
CA GLY A 636 -32.63 7.88 45.85
C GLY A 636 -32.10 8.98 44.92
N SER A 637 -31.83 8.70 43.69
CA SER A 637 -32.62 9.24 42.59
C SER A 637 -32.05 8.79 41.21
N LYS A 638 -32.94 8.31 40.35
CA LYS A 638 -32.69 7.93 38.98
C LYS A 638 -32.55 9.20 38.12
N ALA A 639 -31.55 9.20 37.23
CA ALA A 639 -31.64 9.96 35.98
C ALA A 639 -31.03 9.12 34.84
N ASN A 640 -31.86 8.82 33.86
CA ASN A 640 -31.59 8.12 32.63
C ASN A 640 -30.76 8.99 31.67
N GLY A 641 -29.78 8.41 31.01
CA GLY A 641 -29.16 8.91 29.76
C GLY A 641 -28.33 7.78 29.13
N PRO A 642 -28.28 7.64 27.80
CA PRO A 642 -28.13 6.35 27.11
C PRO A 642 -26.69 5.90 26.89
N GLY A 643 -26.46 4.60 27.13
CA GLY A 643 -25.65 3.71 26.29
C GLY A 643 -24.13 3.89 26.30
N GLY A 644 -23.45 3.35 27.30
CA GLY A 644 -22.07 2.88 27.21
C GLY A 644 -22.09 1.41 27.63
N THR A 645 -21.83 0.52 26.71
CA THR A 645 -21.69 -0.92 26.96
C THR A 645 -20.42 -1.15 27.76
N GLU A 646 -20.57 -1.60 28.99
CA GLU A 646 -19.50 -2.14 29.82
C GLU A 646 -18.90 -3.38 29.17
N LEU A 647 -17.62 -3.33 28.82
CA LEU A 647 -16.82 -4.52 28.56
C LEU A 647 -16.33 -5.09 29.88
N ALA A 648 -17.10 -5.99 30.43
CA ALA A 648 -16.68 -6.82 31.55
C ALA A 648 -15.65 -7.86 31.06
N GLY A 649 -14.41 -7.73 31.49
CA GLY A 649 -13.40 -8.76 31.37
C GLY A 649 -13.77 -9.96 32.24
N GLY A 650 -14.42 -10.96 31.63
CA GLY A 650 -14.70 -12.28 32.25
C GLY A 650 -14.00 -13.35 31.43
N ALA A 651 -13.14 -14.12 32.05
CA ALA A 651 -12.56 -15.32 31.47
C ALA A 651 -13.69 -16.30 31.08
N GLY A 652 -13.89 -16.50 29.74
CA GLY A 652 -14.79 -17.54 29.23
C GLY A 652 -15.86 -17.10 28.23
N GLY A 653 -15.89 -15.84 27.75
CA GLY A 653 -16.82 -15.38 26.72
C GLY A 653 -16.19 -15.40 25.33
N GLY A 654 -16.81 -16.12 24.37
CA GLY A 654 -16.44 -16.02 22.94
C GLY A 654 -16.68 -14.59 22.43
N MET A 655 -16.00 -14.23 21.34
CA MET A 655 -16.19 -12.96 20.64
C MET A 655 -17.62 -12.84 20.12
N SER A 656 -18.21 -11.64 20.21
CA SER A 656 -19.56 -11.42 19.66
C SER A 656 -19.56 -11.48 18.14
N LEU A 657 -20.73 -11.75 17.53
CA LEU A 657 -20.88 -11.76 16.07
C LEU A 657 -20.47 -10.42 15.47
N SER A 658 -20.95 -9.32 16.05
CA SER A 658 -20.60 -7.97 15.59
C SER A 658 -19.10 -7.71 15.63
N GLU A 659 -18.42 -8.09 16.71
CA GLU A 659 -16.96 -7.94 16.80
C GLU A 659 -16.21 -8.81 15.79
N GLY A 660 -16.63 -10.07 15.60
CA GLY A 660 -16.06 -10.97 14.61
C GLY A 660 -16.15 -10.40 13.18
N VAL A 661 -17.30 -9.83 12.85
CA VAL A 661 -17.53 -9.18 11.54
C VAL A 661 -16.73 -7.90 11.41
N ILE A 662 -16.78 -6.98 12.37
CA ILE A 662 -16.05 -5.70 12.31
C ILE A 662 -14.54 -5.92 12.19
N LYS A 663 -13.99 -6.94 12.84
CA LYS A 663 -12.57 -7.28 12.84
C LYS A 663 -12.16 -8.21 11.68
N GLY A 664 -13.11 -8.64 10.84
CA GLY A 664 -12.85 -9.51 9.69
C GLY A 664 -12.44 -10.93 10.05
N LEU A 665 -12.78 -11.41 11.26
CA LEU A 665 -12.43 -12.75 11.76
C LEU A 665 -13.53 -13.76 11.40
N LYS A 666 -13.30 -14.50 10.33
CA LYS A 666 -14.29 -15.38 9.70
C LYS A 666 -14.78 -16.51 10.60
N GLU A 667 -13.87 -17.23 11.25
CA GLU A 667 -14.21 -18.38 12.10
C GLU A 667 -14.89 -17.94 13.40
N ALA A 668 -14.43 -16.83 14.03
CA ALA A 668 -15.07 -16.25 15.19
C ALA A 668 -16.50 -15.80 14.90
N ALA A 669 -16.75 -15.21 13.72
CA ALA A 669 -18.09 -14.83 13.28
C ALA A 669 -18.98 -16.06 13.08
N GLN A 670 -18.46 -17.14 12.50
CA GLN A 670 -19.19 -18.41 12.35
C GLN A 670 -19.52 -19.06 13.69
N GLU A 671 -18.58 -19.09 14.64
CA GLU A 671 -18.79 -19.66 15.97
C GLU A 671 -19.83 -18.83 16.75
N ALA A 672 -19.70 -17.50 16.70
CA ALA A 672 -20.66 -16.60 17.34
C ALA A 672 -22.08 -16.78 16.79
N VAL A 673 -22.23 -16.92 15.48
CA VAL A 673 -23.53 -17.21 14.86
C VAL A 673 -24.09 -18.55 15.30
N LYS A 674 -23.26 -19.62 15.32
CA LYS A 674 -23.71 -20.96 15.77
C LYS A 674 -24.22 -20.93 17.22
N GLU A 675 -23.57 -20.11 18.07
CA GLU A 675 -24.02 -19.93 19.45
C GLU A 675 -25.30 -19.11 19.51
N ALA A 676 -25.38 -17.98 18.78
CA ALA A 676 -26.55 -17.12 18.73
C ALA A 676 -27.80 -17.85 18.19
N LEU A 677 -27.63 -18.74 17.21
CA LEU A 677 -28.72 -19.57 16.64
C LEU A 677 -29.32 -20.60 17.62
N LYS A 678 -28.64 -20.89 18.73
CA LYS A 678 -29.23 -21.79 19.79
C LYS A 678 -30.38 -21.14 20.53
N THR A 679 -30.44 -19.83 20.65
CA THR A 679 -31.39 -19.08 21.43
C THR A 679 -32.14 -17.99 20.68
N GLY A 680 -31.60 -17.51 19.57
CA GLY A 680 -32.08 -16.40 18.76
C GLY A 680 -32.76 -16.85 17.44
N LEU A 681 -33.63 -16.01 16.93
CA LEU A 681 -34.24 -16.22 15.60
C LEU A 681 -33.25 -15.75 14.52
N PRO A 682 -33.07 -16.51 13.41
CA PRO A 682 -32.15 -16.16 12.33
C PRO A 682 -32.28 -14.72 11.81
N LEU A 683 -33.50 -14.24 11.60
CA LEU A 683 -33.77 -12.87 11.15
C LEU A 683 -33.38 -11.79 12.16
N THR A 684 -33.53 -12.05 13.45
CA THR A 684 -33.12 -11.14 14.51
C THR A 684 -31.60 -10.99 14.52
N ILE A 685 -30.86 -12.10 14.39
CA ILE A 685 -29.38 -12.10 14.32
C ILE A 685 -28.91 -11.28 13.11
N ILE A 686 -29.52 -11.46 11.94
CA ILE A 686 -29.19 -10.70 10.72
C ILE A 686 -29.43 -9.21 10.94
N ASN A 687 -30.61 -8.81 11.44
CA ASN A 687 -31.02 -7.41 11.50
C ASN A 687 -30.42 -6.65 12.68
N GLU A 688 -30.15 -7.30 13.80
CA GLU A 688 -29.71 -6.64 15.04
C GLU A 688 -28.18 -6.78 15.26
N GLU A 689 -27.51 -7.74 14.65
CA GLU A 689 -26.07 -7.95 14.82
C GLU A 689 -25.28 -7.85 13.52
N LEU A 690 -25.67 -8.58 12.45
CA LEU A 690 -24.88 -8.67 11.22
C LEU A 690 -24.91 -7.38 10.39
N ILE A 691 -26.12 -6.85 10.10
CA ILE A 691 -26.28 -5.62 9.34
C ILE A 691 -25.67 -4.41 10.06
N PRO A 692 -25.92 -4.19 11.38
CA PRO A 692 -25.28 -3.09 12.10
C PRO A 692 -23.75 -3.17 12.13
N ALA A 693 -23.17 -4.39 12.18
CA ALA A 693 -21.73 -4.57 12.12
C ALA A 693 -21.16 -4.11 10.76
N LEU A 694 -21.81 -4.50 9.66
CA LEU A 694 -21.45 -4.05 8.32
C LEU A 694 -21.61 -2.53 8.14
N ASP A 695 -22.64 -1.93 8.73
CA ASP A 695 -22.83 -0.48 8.70
C ASP A 695 -21.73 0.29 9.44
N VAL A 696 -21.23 -0.25 10.55
CA VAL A 696 -20.08 0.33 11.28
C VAL A 696 -18.85 0.34 10.37
N VAL A 697 -18.57 -0.78 9.72
CA VAL A 697 -17.42 -0.92 8.80
C VAL A 697 -17.58 -0.02 7.57
N GLY A 698 -18.78 0.02 6.96
CA GLY A 698 -19.09 0.88 5.82
C GLY A 698 -18.90 2.37 6.14
N LYS A 699 -19.46 2.84 7.27
CA LYS A 699 -19.25 4.21 7.75
C LYS A 699 -17.81 4.52 8.10
N GLY A 700 -17.05 3.53 8.61
CA GLY A 700 -15.62 3.64 8.85
C GLY A 700 -14.86 3.83 7.54
N PHE A 701 -15.22 3.10 6.50
CA PHE A 701 -14.64 3.22 5.16
C PHE A 701 -14.90 4.61 4.54
N GLU A 702 -16.14 5.11 4.59
CA GLU A 702 -16.49 6.47 4.13
C GLU A 702 -15.67 7.56 4.84
N LYS A 703 -15.46 7.40 6.16
CA LYS A 703 -14.68 8.33 6.98
C LYS A 703 -13.16 8.19 6.76
N GLY A 704 -12.71 7.12 6.09
CA GLY A 704 -11.30 6.79 5.91
C GLY A 704 -10.61 6.25 7.17
N THR A 705 -11.37 5.71 8.12
CA THR A 705 -10.88 5.03 9.33
C THR A 705 -10.80 3.51 9.16
N VAL A 706 -11.49 2.96 8.18
CA VAL A 706 -11.41 1.57 7.72
C VAL A 706 -10.89 1.58 6.29
N PHE A 707 -9.99 0.67 5.94
CA PHE A 707 -9.40 0.59 4.61
C PHE A 707 -9.96 -0.60 3.83
N LEU A 708 -9.72 -0.60 2.51
CA LEU A 708 -10.27 -1.62 1.62
C LEU A 708 -9.97 -3.06 2.08
N PRO A 709 -8.77 -3.43 2.54
CA PRO A 709 -8.52 -4.77 3.08
C PRO A 709 -9.46 -5.15 4.22
N GLN A 710 -9.59 -4.28 5.20
CA GLN A 710 -10.46 -4.49 6.36
C GLN A 710 -11.95 -4.59 5.97
N LEU A 711 -12.40 -3.75 5.02
CA LEU A 711 -13.76 -3.81 4.48
C LEU A 711 -14.03 -5.17 3.82
N LEU A 712 -13.10 -5.67 3.00
CA LEU A 712 -13.25 -6.96 2.31
C LEU A 712 -13.23 -8.13 3.29
N MET A 713 -12.35 -8.12 4.28
CA MET A 713 -12.29 -9.16 5.31
C MET A 713 -13.55 -9.17 6.19
N SER A 714 -14.08 -7.99 6.55
CA SER A 714 -15.38 -7.87 7.24
C SER A 714 -16.52 -8.41 6.41
N ALA A 715 -16.53 -8.14 5.10
CA ALA A 715 -17.53 -8.66 4.19
C ALA A 715 -17.44 -10.18 4.03
N GLU A 716 -16.24 -10.76 3.98
CA GLU A 716 -16.01 -12.21 3.97
C GLU A 716 -16.47 -12.88 5.28
N ALA A 717 -16.17 -12.27 6.44
CA ALA A 717 -16.63 -12.76 7.74
C ALA A 717 -18.16 -12.72 7.83
N ALA A 718 -18.79 -11.64 7.39
CA ALA A 718 -20.26 -11.52 7.34
C ALA A 718 -20.89 -12.54 6.38
N LYS A 719 -20.33 -12.75 5.20
CA LYS A 719 -20.77 -13.77 4.24
C LYS A 719 -20.72 -15.16 4.84
N SER A 720 -19.61 -15.48 5.48
CA SER A 720 -19.42 -16.77 6.14
C SER A 720 -20.41 -17.02 7.28
N ALA A 721 -20.69 -15.98 8.10
CA ALA A 721 -21.73 -16.00 9.13
C ALA A 721 -23.14 -16.20 8.50
N PHE A 722 -23.43 -15.49 7.41
CA PHE A 722 -24.71 -15.60 6.70
C PHE A 722 -24.92 -16.99 6.09
N GLU A 723 -23.88 -17.65 5.58
CA GLU A 723 -23.94 -19.03 5.07
C GLU A 723 -24.36 -20.02 6.17
N VAL A 724 -23.84 -19.84 7.39
CA VAL A 724 -24.26 -20.64 8.57
C VAL A 724 -25.74 -20.40 8.90
N ILE A 725 -26.18 -19.15 8.90
CA ILE A 725 -27.59 -18.80 9.13
C ILE A 725 -28.49 -19.41 8.07
N LYS A 726 -28.10 -19.27 6.80
CA LYS A 726 -28.84 -19.84 5.64
C LYS A 726 -28.94 -21.35 5.74
N ALA A 727 -27.84 -22.04 6.02
CA ALA A 727 -27.88 -23.49 6.20
C ALA A 727 -28.82 -23.91 7.33
N HIS A 728 -28.89 -23.14 8.43
CA HIS A 728 -29.82 -23.39 9.52
C HIS A 728 -31.28 -23.14 9.10
N MET A 729 -31.56 -22.07 8.31
CA MET A 729 -32.88 -21.75 7.78
C MET A 729 -33.36 -22.79 6.75
N ASP A 730 -32.48 -23.23 5.86
CA ASP A 730 -32.78 -24.28 4.85
C ASP A 730 -33.17 -25.61 5.54
N CYS A 731 -32.48 -25.97 6.64
CA CYS A 731 -32.85 -27.13 7.47
C CYS A 731 -34.19 -26.95 8.19
N SER A 732 -34.60 -25.69 8.48
CA SER A 732 -35.86 -25.40 9.17
C SER A 732 -37.04 -25.06 8.23
N GLY A 733 -36.85 -25.07 6.90
CA GLY A 733 -37.86 -24.79 5.88
C GLY A 733 -38.25 -23.32 5.71
N GLN A 734 -37.43 -22.39 6.16
CA GLN A 734 -37.62 -20.93 6.04
C GLN A 734 -36.62 -20.34 5.05
N ALA A 735 -36.78 -20.54 3.75
CA ALA A 735 -35.95 -19.89 2.73
C ALA A 735 -36.35 -18.39 2.55
N GLN A 736 -35.41 -17.50 2.54
CA GLN A 736 -35.61 -16.08 2.29
C GLN A 736 -35.37 -15.77 0.80
N GLU A 737 -36.32 -15.09 0.15
CA GLU A 737 -36.09 -14.55 -1.22
C GLU A 737 -35.09 -13.38 -1.17
N PRO A 738 -34.18 -13.25 -2.18
CA PRO A 738 -33.29 -12.11 -2.26
C PRO A 738 -34.06 -10.78 -2.28
N LYS A 739 -33.51 -9.74 -1.65
CA LYS A 739 -34.11 -8.39 -1.64
C LYS A 739 -34.37 -7.82 -3.05
N GLY A 740 -33.64 -8.32 -4.05
CA GLY A 740 -33.78 -7.95 -5.46
C GLY A 740 -32.54 -8.36 -6.26
N LYS A 741 -32.62 -8.15 -7.60
CA LYS A 741 -31.53 -8.45 -8.53
C LYS A 741 -30.82 -7.16 -8.97
N VAL A 742 -29.49 -7.19 -9.04
CA VAL A 742 -28.65 -6.10 -9.54
C VAL A 742 -27.70 -6.64 -10.59
N ILE A 743 -27.60 -6.00 -11.75
CA ILE A 743 -26.57 -6.31 -12.76
C ILE A 743 -25.35 -5.42 -12.51
N LEU A 744 -24.15 -6.01 -12.59
CA LEU A 744 -22.89 -5.27 -12.59
C LEU A 744 -22.07 -5.62 -13.83
N ALA A 745 -21.47 -4.60 -14.45
CA ALA A 745 -20.59 -4.76 -15.60
C ALA A 745 -19.49 -3.70 -15.62
N THR A 746 -18.26 -4.11 -15.99
CA THR A 746 -17.25 -3.19 -16.46
C THR A 746 -17.42 -3.00 -17.97
N VAL A 747 -17.52 -1.75 -18.40
CA VAL A 747 -17.90 -1.40 -19.76
C VAL A 747 -16.89 -1.87 -20.81
N LYS A 748 -17.34 -1.96 -22.07
CA LYS A 748 -16.52 -2.38 -23.22
C LYS A 748 -15.24 -1.56 -23.33
N GLY A 749 -14.12 -2.28 -23.53
CA GLY A 749 -12.79 -1.71 -23.63
C GLY A 749 -12.09 -1.55 -22.30
N ASP A 750 -12.79 -1.69 -21.17
CA ASP A 750 -12.21 -1.61 -19.83
C ASP A 750 -12.05 -3.00 -19.19
N ILE A 751 -10.84 -3.30 -18.76
CA ILE A 751 -10.50 -4.58 -18.10
C ILE A 751 -10.38 -4.46 -16.58
N HIS A 752 -10.48 -3.23 -16.06
CA HIS A 752 -10.32 -2.93 -14.64
C HIS A 752 -11.62 -3.21 -13.89
N ASP A 753 -11.71 -4.37 -13.24
CA ASP A 753 -12.92 -4.84 -12.57
C ASP A 753 -12.89 -4.73 -11.04
N ILE A 754 -11.84 -4.13 -10.47
CA ILE A 754 -11.62 -4.01 -9.03
C ILE A 754 -12.81 -3.33 -8.34
N GLY A 755 -13.16 -2.11 -8.77
CA GLY A 755 -14.26 -1.34 -8.19
C GLY A 755 -15.59 -2.08 -8.30
N LYS A 756 -15.87 -2.71 -9.45
CA LYS A 756 -17.04 -3.53 -9.67
C LYS A 756 -17.12 -4.73 -8.71
N ASN A 757 -15.99 -5.41 -8.49
CA ASN A 757 -15.95 -6.58 -7.62
C ASN A 757 -16.18 -6.22 -6.15
N ILE A 758 -15.69 -5.07 -5.70
CA ILE A 758 -15.98 -4.53 -4.36
C ILE A 758 -17.48 -4.28 -4.19
N VAL A 759 -18.10 -3.59 -5.16
CA VAL A 759 -19.55 -3.34 -5.16
C VAL A 759 -20.34 -4.65 -5.16
N LYS A 760 -19.89 -5.64 -5.95
CA LYS A 760 -20.51 -6.97 -5.98
C LYS A 760 -20.52 -7.62 -4.59
N VAL A 761 -19.36 -7.71 -3.94
CA VAL A 761 -19.22 -8.34 -2.62
C VAL A 761 -20.13 -7.66 -1.59
N LEU A 762 -20.18 -6.33 -1.59
CA LEU A 762 -21.05 -5.60 -0.67
C LEU A 762 -22.53 -5.85 -0.97
N LEU A 763 -22.97 -5.73 -2.21
CA LEU A 763 -24.38 -5.98 -2.57
C LEU A 763 -24.83 -7.40 -2.19
N GLU A 764 -23.98 -8.42 -2.45
CA GLU A 764 -24.26 -9.80 -2.07
C GLU A 764 -24.39 -9.93 -0.54
N ASN A 765 -23.54 -9.27 0.25
CA ASN A 765 -23.59 -9.28 1.72
C ASN A 765 -24.83 -8.56 2.28
N TYR A 766 -25.33 -7.54 1.58
CA TYR A 766 -26.57 -6.86 1.96
C TYR A 766 -27.85 -7.60 1.48
N GLY A 767 -27.69 -8.80 0.91
CA GLY A 767 -28.79 -9.70 0.54
C GLY A 767 -29.37 -9.49 -0.85
N TYR A 768 -28.67 -8.83 -1.76
CA TYR A 768 -29.04 -8.71 -3.17
C TYR A 768 -28.46 -9.86 -3.99
N GLN A 769 -29.18 -10.29 -5.01
CA GLN A 769 -28.67 -11.21 -6.01
C GLN A 769 -27.92 -10.45 -7.08
N VAL A 770 -26.59 -10.59 -7.17
CA VAL A 770 -25.79 -9.91 -8.18
C VAL A 770 -25.60 -10.77 -9.42
N ILE A 771 -25.96 -10.23 -10.59
CA ILE A 771 -25.68 -10.79 -11.91
C ILE A 771 -24.43 -10.07 -12.44
N ASP A 772 -23.26 -10.66 -12.25
CA ASP A 772 -21.99 -10.12 -12.69
C ASP A 772 -21.71 -10.52 -14.14
N LEU A 773 -21.74 -9.56 -15.05
CA LEU A 773 -21.47 -9.79 -16.47
C LEU A 773 -19.97 -9.81 -16.79
N GLY A 774 -19.11 -9.46 -15.80
CA GLY A 774 -17.67 -9.44 -15.96
C GLY A 774 -17.12 -8.09 -16.45
N LYS A 775 -16.02 -8.16 -17.20
CA LYS A 775 -15.31 -7.00 -17.75
C LYS A 775 -15.35 -7.00 -19.27
N ASP A 776 -15.03 -5.84 -19.88
CA ASP A 776 -15.08 -5.64 -21.34
C ASP A 776 -16.46 -6.04 -21.94
N VAL A 777 -17.51 -5.60 -21.25
CA VAL A 777 -18.88 -6.02 -21.58
C VAL A 777 -19.49 -5.11 -22.65
N PRO A 778 -19.85 -5.62 -23.83
CA PRO A 778 -20.53 -4.84 -24.87
C PRO A 778 -21.89 -4.31 -24.39
N PRO A 779 -22.30 -3.10 -24.81
CA PRO A 779 -23.60 -2.49 -24.46
C PRO A 779 -24.79 -3.43 -24.66
N GLU A 780 -24.82 -4.14 -25.80
CA GLU A 780 -25.89 -5.05 -26.19
C GLU A 780 -26.07 -6.18 -25.16
N LYS A 781 -24.98 -6.66 -24.57
CA LYS A 781 -24.99 -7.76 -23.58
C LYS A 781 -25.57 -7.31 -22.25
N VAL A 782 -25.31 -6.05 -21.87
CA VAL A 782 -25.91 -5.46 -20.66
C VAL A 782 -27.41 -5.29 -20.83
N VAL A 783 -27.85 -4.78 -22.00
CA VAL A 783 -29.26 -4.58 -22.33
C VAL A 783 -30.00 -5.92 -22.39
N GLU A 784 -29.40 -6.93 -23.07
CA GLU A 784 -30.00 -8.27 -23.15
C GLU A 784 -30.22 -8.87 -21.77
N ALA A 785 -29.22 -8.80 -20.88
CA ALA A 785 -29.32 -9.28 -19.52
C ALA A 785 -30.38 -8.53 -18.69
N ALA A 786 -30.45 -7.20 -18.83
CA ALA A 786 -31.42 -6.37 -18.12
C ALA A 786 -32.87 -6.69 -18.55
N VAL A 787 -33.08 -6.90 -19.84
CA VAL A 787 -34.42 -7.26 -20.41
C VAL A 787 -34.77 -8.70 -20.02
N LYS A 788 -33.86 -9.65 -20.20
CA LYS A 788 -34.09 -11.08 -19.91
C LYS A 788 -34.48 -11.34 -18.46
N ASP A 789 -33.76 -10.75 -17.53
CA ASP A 789 -33.96 -10.98 -16.09
C ASP A 789 -34.90 -9.93 -15.45
N HIS A 790 -35.40 -8.97 -16.22
CA HIS A 790 -36.24 -7.85 -15.78
C HIS A 790 -35.68 -7.13 -14.56
N VAL A 791 -34.38 -6.78 -14.61
CA VAL A 791 -33.67 -6.20 -13.50
C VAL A 791 -33.96 -4.69 -13.42
N LEU A 792 -34.12 -4.17 -12.21
CA LEU A 792 -34.38 -2.75 -11.94
C LEU A 792 -33.14 -1.89 -11.79
N VAL A 793 -32.00 -2.49 -11.39
CA VAL A 793 -30.76 -1.76 -11.11
C VAL A 793 -29.61 -2.34 -11.93
N VAL A 794 -28.92 -1.47 -12.66
CA VAL A 794 -27.69 -1.79 -13.40
C VAL A 794 -26.57 -0.89 -12.92
N GLY A 795 -25.44 -1.49 -12.51
CA GLY A 795 -24.20 -0.79 -12.14
C GLY A 795 -23.15 -0.93 -13.24
N LEU A 796 -22.61 0.20 -13.71
CA LEU A 796 -21.55 0.26 -14.71
C LEU A 796 -20.27 0.85 -14.10
N SER A 797 -19.14 0.21 -14.39
CA SER A 797 -17.81 0.65 -13.93
C SER A 797 -16.89 0.98 -15.09
N ALA A 798 -16.13 2.09 -14.98
CA ALA A 798 -15.06 2.46 -15.90
C ALA A 798 -13.88 3.09 -15.14
N LEU A 799 -12.66 2.63 -15.39
CA LEU A 799 -11.44 3.18 -14.79
C LEU A 799 -10.65 4.06 -15.77
N MET A 800 -10.84 3.87 -17.06
CA MET A 800 -10.13 4.63 -18.11
C MET A 800 -11.04 5.67 -18.76
N THR A 801 -10.52 6.86 -19.01
CA THR A 801 -11.26 7.91 -19.74
C THR A 801 -11.64 7.49 -21.17
N THR A 802 -10.84 6.62 -21.78
CA THR A 802 -11.08 6.06 -23.12
C THR A 802 -12.29 5.13 -23.20
N THR A 803 -12.76 4.59 -22.06
CA THR A 803 -13.88 3.63 -22.00
C THR A 803 -15.20 4.27 -21.57
N VAL A 804 -15.15 5.51 -21.12
CA VAL A 804 -16.36 6.26 -20.72
C VAL A 804 -17.38 6.45 -21.86
N PRO A 805 -16.99 6.66 -23.13
CA PRO A 805 -17.95 6.65 -24.25
C PRO A 805 -18.73 5.34 -24.38
N SER A 806 -18.15 4.19 -24.02
CA SER A 806 -18.86 2.91 -23.99
C SER A 806 -19.89 2.84 -22.86
N MET A 807 -19.63 3.51 -21.74
CA MET A 807 -20.62 3.67 -20.66
C MET A 807 -21.82 4.50 -21.11
N GLU A 808 -21.59 5.64 -21.74
CA GLU A 808 -22.63 6.50 -22.29
C GLU A 808 -23.51 5.75 -23.32
N GLU A 809 -22.87 5.01 -24.23
CA GLU A 809 -23.58 4.18 -25.21
C GLU A 809 -24.43 3.10 -24.53
N THR A 810 -23.90 2.46 -23.47
CA THR A 810 -24.65 1.45 -22.70
C THR A 810 -25.88 2.07 -22.04
N ILE A 811 -25.75 3.25 -21.43
CA ILE A 811 -26.88 3.97 -20.82
C ILE A 811 -27.90 4.36 -21.89
N ARG A 812 -27.45 4.87 -23.02
CA ARG A 812 -28.30 5.26 -24.14
C ARG A 812 -29.13 4.09 -24.65
N GLN A 813 -28.54 2.92 -24.82
CA GLN A 813 -29.26 1.70 -25.24
C GLN A 813 -30.23 1.21 -24.15
N LEU A 814 -29.83 1.22 -22.86
CA LEU A 814 -30.73 0.89 -21.74
C LEU A 814 -31.96 1.82 -21.72
N ARG A 815 -31.78 3.13 -21.91
CA ARG A 815 -32.91 4.08 -21.98
C ARG A 815 -33.88 3.78 -23.11
N LYS A 816 -33.37 3.27 -24.24
CA LYS A 816 -34.19 2.94 -25.42
C LYS A 816 -34.93 1.62 -25.24
N GLU A 817 -34.31 0.58 -24.74
CA GLU A 817 -34.79 -0.81 -24.74
C GLU A 817 -35.31 -1.30 -23.39
N ALA A 818 -34.81 -0.72 -22.29
CA ALA A 818 -35.16 -1.06 -20.92
C ALA A 818 -35.33 0.18 -20.04
N SER A 819 -36.25 1.06 -20.40
CA SER A 819 -36.47 2.39 -19.78
C SER A 819 -36.83 2.34 -18.28
N TRP A 820 -37.25 1.17 -17.76
CA TRP A 820 -37.52 0.96 -16.33
C TRP A 820 -36.28 0.79 -15.49
N VAL A 821 -35.10 0.54 -16.11
CA VAL A 821 -33.86 0.33 -15.43
C VAL A 821 -33.31 1.62 -14.84
N LYS A 822 -32.88 1.57 -13.59
CA LYS A 822 -32.11 2.59 -12.92
C LYS A 822 -30.63 2.28 -13.03
N VAL A 823 -29.85 3.25 -13.52
CA VAL A 823 -28.43 3.05 -13.81
C VAL A 823 -27.58 3.82 -12.78
N MET A 824 -26.74 3.10 -12.05
CA MET A 824 -25.68 3.67 -11.26
C MET A 824 -24.33 3.52 -11.95
N VAL A 825 -23.46 4.51 -11.81
CA VAL A 825 -22.14 4.52 -12.43
C VAL A 825 -21.07 4.81 -11.38
N GLY A 826 -19.92 4.16 -11.51
CA GLY A 826 -18.76 4.35 -10.65
C GLY A 826 -17.44 4.15 -11.40
N GLY A 827 -16.36 4.65 -10.80
CA GLY A 827 -15.02 4.53 -11.36
C GLY A 827 -14.18 5.79 -11.13
N ALA A 828 -12.85 5.62 -11.05
CA ALA A 828 -11.93 6.70 -10.68
C ALA A 828 -11.88 7.89 -11.65
N VAL A 829 -12.32 7.68 -12.89
CA VAL A 829 -12.33 8.72 -13.94
C VAL A 829 -13.66 9.47 -14.03
N LEU A 830 -14.64 9.12 -13.19
CA LEU A 830 -15.97 9.72 -13.25
C LEU A 830 -16.13 10.80 -12.18
N THR A 831 -16.87 11.85 -12.55
CA THR A 831 -17.36 12.86 -11.61
C THR A 831 -18.89 12.85 -11.62
N LYS A 832 -19.49 13.47 -10.60
CA LYS A 832 -20.95 13.57 -10.51
C LYS A 832 -21.52 14.32 -11.71
N GLU A 833 -20.89 15.42 -12.10
CA GLU A 833 -21.29 16.26 -13.24
C GLU A 833 -21.26 15.45 -14.54
N TYR A 834 -20.24 14.58 -14.69
CA TYR A 834 -20.13 13.72 -15.86
C TYR A 834 -21.22 12.63 -15.87
N ALA A 835 -21.46 11.99 -14.72
CA ALA A 835 -22.52 10.98 -14.59
C ALA A 835 -23.90 11.55 -14.90
N ASP A 836 -24.19 12.78 -14.45
CA ASP A 836 -25.43 13.50 -14.79
C ASP A 836 -25.51 13.79 -16.29
N THR A 837 -24.40 14.13 -16.95
CA THR A 837 -24.34 14.41 -18.40
C THR A 837 -24.63 13.19 -19.25
N ILE A 838 -24.10 12.02 -18.87
CA ILE A 838 -24.36 10.76 -19.61
C ILE A 838 -25.71 10.11 -19.28
N GLY A 839 -26.51 10.75 -18.43
CA GLY A 839 -27.86 10.31 -18.08
C GLY A 839 -27.94 9.13 -17.11
N ALA A 840 -26.93 8.97 -16.24
CA ALA A 840 -27.00 8.02 -15.13
C ALA A 840 -27.98 8.50 -14.07
N ASP A 841 -28.65 7.58 -13.36
CA ASP A 841 -29.57 7.94 -12.26
C ASP A 841 -28.80 8.24 -10.97
N ARG A 842 -27.61 7.64 -10.79
CA ARG A 842 -26.76 7.86 -9.62
C ARG A 842 -25.27 7.75 -9.96
N TYR A 843 -24.50 8.73 -9.51
CA TYR A 843 -23.06 8.59 -9.37
C TYR A 843 -22.74 7.98 -7.99
N CYS A 844 -22.13 6.82 -7.98
CA CYS A 844 -21.66 6.15 -6.78
C CYS A 844 -20.18 6.43 -6.60
N ARG A 845 -19.87 7.34 -5.68
CA ARG A 845 -18.49 7.74 -5.36
C ARG A 845 -17.70 6.58 -4.74
N ASP A 846 -18.38 5.73 -4.00
CA ASP A 846 -17.84 4.56 -3.33
C ASP A 846 -18.83 3.38 -3.39
N ALA A 847 -18.40 2.25 -2.89
CA ALA A 847 -19.17 1.03 -2.99
C ALA A 847 -20.40 1.01 -2.04
N MET A 848 -20.37 1.78 -0.95
CA MET A 848 -21.53 1.92 -0.05
C MET A 848 -22.64 2.74 -0.70
N ALA A 849 -22.31 3.79 -1.43
CA ALA A 849 -23.30 4.54 -2.22
C ALA A 849 -24.06 3.66 -3.22
N SER A 850 -23.42 2.59 -3.73
CA SER A 850 -24.07 1.61 -4.61
C SER A 850 -25.10 0.74 -3.85
N VAL A 851 -24.78 0.38 -2.61
CA VAL A 851 -25.71 -0.38 -1.73
C VAL A 851 -26.91 0.47 -1.32
N GLU A 852 -26.68 1.73 -0.95
CA GLU A 852 -27.73 2.68 -0.62
C GLU A 852 -28.69 2.88 -1.79
N PHE A 853 -28.15 3.10 -2.99
CA PHE A 853 -28.96 3.27 -4.18
C PHE A 853 -29.78 2.02 -4.54
N ALA A 854 -29.18 0.84 -4.42
CA ALA A 854 -29.92 -0.41 -4.59
C ALA A 854 -31.06 -0.54 -3.56
N GLY A 855 -30.83 -0.11 -2.31
CA GLY A 855 -31.86 -0.06 -1.26
C GLY A 855 -32.99 0.92 -1.57
N GLU A 856 -32.66 2.11 -2.06
CA GLU A 856 -33.68 3.11 -2.49
C GLU A 856 -34.57 2.60 -3.63
N VAL A 857 -34.00 1.86 -4.59
CA VAL A 857 -34.73 1.40 -5.78
C VAL A 857 -35.48 0.08 -5.54
N LEU A 858 -34.90 -0.84 -4.78
CA LEU A 858 -35.41 -2.21 -4.57
C LEU A 858 -36.10 -2.42 -3.23
N GLY A 859 -35.91 -1.49 -2.28
CA GLY A 859 -36.48 -1.57 -0.94
C GLY A 859 -37.78 -0.80 -0.75
N GLY A 860 -38.38 -0.26 -1.79
CA GLY A 860 -39.64 0.49 -1.79
C GLY A 860 -40.91 -0.39 -1.73
#